data_fde7a7b9ff66af338e3d3408b640c8c6
#
_entry.id   fde7a7b9ff66af338e3d3408b640c8c6
#
_cell.length_a   1.000
_cell.length_b   1.000
_cell.length_c   1.000
_cell.angle_alpha   90.00
_cell.angle_beta   90.00
_cell.angle_gamma   90.00
#
_symmetry.space_group_name_H-M   'P 1'
#
loop_
_entity.id
_entity.type
_entity.pdbx_description
1 polymer ?
#
loop_
_entity_poly.entity_id
_entity_poly.type
_entity_poly.pdbx_seq_one_letter_code
_entity_poly.pdbx_strand_id
1 'polypeptide(L)'
;MNDAPIPSLPPLGDELDDTALRALYEREMAGHDFSYYSRGAYASGIHERAPQRIISGASDSSMQFEPVMPTVSAADSRPSARGHNRRRLTLIKSSASATAVPSAGAGAGTADHKTHLTFSRSGTHSGQAAASGSPAAAPAKPYSKALDGLRAICAIGVIFYHMNMSWCQGGLLGVTILFVLSGYLATSGLLKEFAKSGTINVMRYWVRRIWRLMPTVIAFVVVTSLLMSLFNHALLTKMRPDIVPGIFMYINWAKIFSNESYFAAAGAPSPLTHFWSLAIEAQFYVIWPLVLLAALKLKTPRRGIRIGLIVATLASAALMAYLYVPGEDPSRPYYGTDTRAMSLTIGCWLAFVLPFDKTVRIDARTLSTGKTALVNVGGGVCTLTLVAMMLFTEGYTSFSYYGGILACSVITAGAIAATVPQGTVLARVLSVKPLEWIGKRSYAIYLWHFPILELLNKRNSTTPLAWWVVLLELALIFVVAELSYRFIEMPWRNGVPKRKRRGSMVERAQLEAAGKEYKEEKTTPLQDFVTLVKHAPFVTAACGGLIIASVACCVAIPPVTVNGDNPEDKVLTQASLRRPLAEGTYDVVLIGDSVSLGANAQLNEMFPQGLIDSAGGRQWFEALDTYIGYRDAGVVGDTVIFGVGTNGQLLDDDIDAMMAEISPDKHVWFITVRGPAANYLRYNEAIWRAAERYSNVGVIDWYGASEGHDAYVSDDGIHLNGEGRNVYANLIYSTIDYKPLRHEDTVYPVTLVGSTACMDAAERLAANLPQWMIDVADVRDIAATAERIKLYSDQKVLGPDVVVNVGNLKPFTANDLEPLYDALVADGDTTRRLWVINGRSAGSWCQTNNALVAQFCDKHANVQLIDWYGASEGHDEYLTEDGDHLTQEGINAYITCIMESMEV
;
A
#
# COMPACT_ATOMS: atom_id res chain seq x y z
N MET A 1 -12.03 5.35 -59.86
CA MET A 1 -13.28 4.95 -60.47
C MET A 1 -14.01 4.08 -59.50
N ASN A 2 -14.86 4.70 -58.74
CA ASN A 2 -16.23 4.42 -58.39
C ASN A 2 -16.63 5.31 -57.23
N ASP A 3 -17.26 6.41 -57.63
CA ASP A 3 -17.97 7.32 -56.75
C ASP A 3 -19.19 6.61 -56.19
N ALA A 4 -19.30 6.54 -54.89
CA ALA A 4 -20.56 6.29 -54.19
C ALA A 4 -21.03 7.61 -53.57
N PRO A 5 -22.27 8.07 -53.82
CA PRO A 5 -22.73 9.36 -53.36
C PRO A 5 -22.93 9.38 -51.85
N ILE A 6 -22.49 10.45 -51.23
CA ILE A 6 -22.76 10.84 -49.85
C ILE A 6 -24.29 11.00 -49.72
N PRO A 7 -24.94 10.36 -48.75
CA PRO A 7 -26.36 10.63 -48.48
C PRO A 7 -26.52 12.01 -47.91
N SER A 8 -27.36 12.82 -48.60
CA SER A 8 -27.79 14.15 -48.19
C SER A 8 -28.48 14.08 -46.83
N LEU A 9 -28.04 14.93 -45.90
CA LEU A 9 -28.68 15.19 -44.62
C LEU A 9 -30.14 15.65 -44.83
N PRO A 10 -31.07 15.20 -43.99
CA PRO A 10 -32.43 15.71 -44.02
C PRO A 10 -32.45 17.19 -43.56
N PRO A 11 -33.41 18.00 -44.02
CA PRO A 11 -33.52 19.39 -43.60
C PRO A 11 -33.81 19.51 -42.13
N LEU A 12 -33.09 20.43 -41.48
CA LEU A 12 -33.27 20.82 -40.10
C LEU A 12 -34.69 21.35 -39.88
N GLY A 13 -35.48 20.60 -39.16
CA GLY A 13 -36.79 20.99 -38.66
C GLY A 13 -37.04 20.17 -37.41
N ASP A 14 -37.17 20.93 -36.32
CA ASP A 14 -37.74 20.59 -35.03
C ASP A 14 -37.27 19.30 -34.30
N GLU A 15 -36.65 19.52 -33.14
CA GLU A 15 -36.43 18.56 -32.04
C GLU A 15 -35.66 17.28 -32.39
N LEU A 16 -34.35 17.36 -32.31
CA LEU A 16 -33.55 16.16 -32.10
C LEU A 16 -33.75 15.70 -30.63
N ASP A 17 -34.44 14.58 -30.46
CA ASP A 17 -34.69 13.91 -29.22
C ASP A 17 -33.33 13.61 -28.54
N ASP A 18 -33.25 13.95 -27.24
CA ASP A 18 -32.10 13.72 -26.33
C ASP A 18 -31.55 12.30 -26.41
N THR A 19 -32.42 11.33 -26.78
CA THR A 19 -32.08 9.92 -27.00
C THR A 19 -31.22 9.72 -28.25
N ALA A 20 -31.39 10.52 -29.30
CA ALA A 20 -30.61 10.41 -30.54
C ALA A 20 -29.23 11.05 -30.38
N LEU A 21 -29.11 12.12 -29.57
CA LEU A 21 -27.83 12.74 -29.19
C LEU A 21 -27.01 11.83 -28.30
N ARG A 22 -27.63 11.18 -27.33
CA ARG A 22 -26.94 10.16 -26.48
C ARG A 22 -26.47 8.97 -27.31
N ALA A 23 -27.25 8.48 -28.26
CA ALA A 23 -26.85 7.37 -29.11
C ALA A 23 -25.68 7.71 -30.06
N LEU A 24 -25.58 8.99 -30.51
CA LEU A 24 -24.43 9.49 -31.28
C LEU A 24 -23.19 9.60 -30.39
N TYR A 25 -23.33 10.11 -29.17
CA TYR A 25 -22.27 10.21 -28.17
C TYR A 25 -21.72 8.83 -27.78
N GLU A 26 -22.59 7.85 -27.47
CA GLU A 26 -22.17 6.49 -27.15
C GLU A 26 -21.51 5.78 -28.34
N ARG A 27 -21.85 6.12 -29.56
CA ARG A 27 -21.28 5.54 -30.76
C ARG A 27 -19.89 6.12 -31.09
N GLU A 28 -19.64 7.38 -30.81
CA GLU A 28 -18.34 8.01 -30.97
C GLU A 28 -17.37 7.60 -29.85
N MET A 29 -17.84 7.58 -28.61
CA MET A 29 -17.04 7.11 -27.49
C MET A 29 -16.66 5.63 -27.56
N ALA A 30 -17.45 4.79 -28.22
CA ALA A 30 -17.11 3.37 -28.44
C ALA A 30 -16.01 3.14 -29.50
N GLY A 31 -15.63 4.17 -30.24
CA GLY A 31 -14.58 4.11 -31.28
C GLY A 31 -13.20 4.55 -30.81
N HIS A 32 -13.07 5.20 -29.68
CA HIS A 32 -11.80 5.67 -29.15
C HIS A 32 -11.25 4.74 -28.06
N ASP A 33 -10.07 4.19 -28.33
CA ASP A 33 -9.31 3.37 -27.39
C ASP A 33 -8.57 4.30 -26.40
N PHE A 34 -9.24 4.65 -25.29
CA PHE A 34 -8.69 5.45 -24.20
C PHE A 34 -7.49 4.82 -23.47
N SER A 35 -7.02 3.63 -23.90
CA SER A 35 -5.81 3.01 -23.36
C SER A 35 -4.53 3.82 -23.59
N TYR A 36 -4.57 4.79 -24.47
CA TYR A 36 -3.42 5.64 -24.81
C TYR A 36 -3.22 6.79 -23.80
N TYR A 37 -4.30 7.33 -23.25
CA TYR A 37 -4.23 8.44 -22.30
C TYR A 37 -3.72 8.06 -20.90
N SER A 38 -3.90 6.81 -20.49
CA SER A 38 -3.37 6.33 -19.21
C SER A 38 -1.87 5.99 -19.22
N ARG A 39 -1.20 6.02 -20.39
CA ARG A 39 0.25 5.73 -20.51
C ARG A 39 1.12 6.95 -20.75
N GLY A 40 0.57 8.10 -21.11
CA GLY A 40 1.31 9.30 -21.47
C GLY A 40 1.66 10.22 -20.29
N ALA A 41 0.86 10.25 -19.25
CA ALA A 41 1.01 11.19 -18.15
C ALA A 41 2.10 10.84 -17.11
N TYR A 42 2.67 9.65 -17.14
CA TYR A 42 3.66 9.19 -16.15
C TYR A 42 5.06 8.90 -16.70
N ALA A 43 5.38 9.29 -17.94
CA ALA A 43 6.70 9.03 -18.54
C ALA A 43 7.64 10.25 -18.60
N SER A 44 7.25 11.41 -18.09
CA SER A 44 8.15 12.57 -17.98
C SER A 44 8.68 12.70 -16.56
N GLY A 45 9.66 11.83 -16.22
CA GLY A 45 10.55 12.08 -15.10
C GLY A 45 11.39 13.31 -15.39
N ILE A 46 11.00 14.44 -14.87
CA ILE A 46 11.83 15.65 -14.89
C ILE A 46 12.86 15.49 -13.80
N HIS A 47 14.07 15.08 -14.22
CA HIS A 47 15.28 15.36 -13.48
C HIS A 47 15.59 16.83 -13.67
N GLU A 48 15.08 17.68 -12.85
CA GLU A 48 15.54 19.06 -12.78
C GLU A 48 16.83 19.15 -11.95
N ARG A 49 17.83 19.61 -12.65
CA ARG A 49 19.10 20.06 -12.08
C ARG A 49 18.85 21.33 -11.27
N ALA A 50 19.34 21.34 -10.06
CA ALA A 50 19.47 22.57 -9.28
C ALA A 50 20.14 23.68 -10.11
N PRO A 51 19.65 24.93 -10.04
CA PRO A 51 20.26 26.02 -10.77
C PRO A 51 21.64 26.33 -10.20
N GLN A 52 22.66 26.18 -11.02
CA GLN A 52 24.01 26.72 -10.75
C GLN A 52 23.94 28.25 -10.74
N ARG A 53 24.15 28.85 -9.58
CA ARG A 53 24.41 30.28 -9.46
C ARG A 53 25.68 30.62 -10.21
N ILE A 54 25.55 31.40 -11.26
CA ILE A 54 26.66 32.10 -11.92
C ILE A 54 27.03 33.29 -11.01
N ILE A 55 28.20 33.17 -10.38
CA ILE A 55 28.83 34.33 -9.70
C ILE A 55 29.75 34.99 -10.73
N SER A 56 29.39 36.18 -11.19
CA SER A 56 30.30 37.13 -11.82
C SER A 56 30.90 37.99 -10.71
N GLY A 57 32.24 38.04 -10.68
CA GLY A 57 33.00 38.68 -9.64
C GLY A 57 33.02 40.20 -9.67
N ALA A 58 33.26 40.78 -8.53
CA ALA A 58 34.20 41.92 -8.35
C ALA A 58 34.46 42.13 -6.84
N SER A 59 35.73 41.95 -6.51
CA SER A 59 36.63 42.70 -5.59
C SER A 59 36.20 43.20 -4.22
N ASP A 60 37.00 42.70 -3.25
CA ASP A 60 37.59 43.38 -2.08
C ASP A 60 36.74 44.03 -1.00
N SER A 61 36.77 43.40 0.16
CA SER A 61 37.49 43.92 1.36
C SER A 61 37.26 43.06 2.60
N SER A 62 38.37 42.77 3.22
CA SER A 62 38.64 42.11 4.50
C SER A 62 37.64 42.38 5.63
N MET A 63 37.16 41.27 6.28
CA MET A 63 37.08 41.20 7.74
C MET A 63 37.09 39.74 8.20
N GLN A 64 38.08 39.44 9.04
CA GLN A 64 38.24 38.19 9.79
C GLN A 64 37.17 38.08 10.88
N PHE A 65 36.52 36.91 10.98
CA PHE A 65 35.92 36.46 12.20
C PHE A 65 36.36 35.02 12.50
N GLU A 66 37.08 34.89 13.61
CA GLU A 66 37.43 33.61 14.24
C GLU A 66 36.17 32.96 14.87
N PRO A 67 36.08 31.61 14.88
CA PRO A 67 35.07 30.93 15.65
C PRO A 67 35.50 30.72 17.10
N VAL A 68 34.72 31.21 18.03
CA VAL A 68 34.88 31.02 19.48
C VAL A 68 34.26 29.68 19.86
N MET A 69 35.09 28.74 20.34
CA MET A 69 34.66 27.59 21.12
C MET A 69 34.63 27.94 22.61
N PRO A 70 33.66 27.47 23.38
CA PRO A 70 33.76 27.55 24.81
C PRO A 70 34.54 26.36 25.40
N THR A 71 35.63 26.66 26.06
CA THR A 71 36.43 25.81 26.93
C THR A 71 35.72 25.59 28.27
N VAL A 72 35.63 24.34 28.71
CA VAL A 72 35.39 23.97 30.09
C VAL A 72 36.67 23.41 30.69
N SER A 73 37.06 24.03 31.80
CA SER A 73 38.26 23.84 32.58
C SER A 73 38.37 22.49 33.26
N ALA A 74 39.59 21.94 33.21
CA ALA A 74 40.07 20.81 34.00
C ALA A 74 40.68 21.26 35.30
N ALA A 75 40.47 20.49 36.33
CA ALA A 75 41.31 20.57 37.56
C ALA A 75 41.82 19.14 37.93
N ASP A 76 43.07 19.07 37.79
CA ASP A 76 44.14 18.23 38.41
C ASP A 76 43.80 17.22 39.52
N SER A 77 44.33 15.99 39.31
CA SER A 77 45.42 15.46 40.22
C SER A 77 45.92 14.10 39.69
N ARG A 78 47.24 14.07 39.45
CA ARG A 78 48.13 12.86 39.33
C ARG A 78 48.94 12.79 40.64
N PRO A 79 49.82 11.75 40.92
CA PRO A 79 50.15 10.51 40.22
C PRO A 79 50.45 9.31 41.15
N SER A 80 50.66 8.10 40.65
CA SER A 80 51.93 7.29 40.87
C SER A 80 51.72 5.84 40.44
N ALA A 81 52.53 5.43 39.75
CA ALA A 81 53.54 4.54 39.23
C ALA A 81 53.62 3.07 39.79
N ARG A 82 54.03 2.18 38.87
CA ARG A 82 54.67 0.84 38.97
C ARG A 82 53.73 -0.37 39.09
N GLY A 83 53.83 -1.43 38.33
CA GLY A 83 55.02 -2.06 37.74
C GLY A 83 54.66 -3.32 36.94
N HIS A 84 55.56 -3.69 36.12
CA HIS A 84 55.68 -4.88 35.26
C HIS A 84 55.22 -6.21 35.88
N ASN A 85 54.56 -7.08 35.07
CA ASN A 85 55.21 -8.39 34.78
C ASN A 85 54.55 -9.14 33.61
N ARG A 86 55.40 -9.43 32.64
CA ARG A 86 55.16 -10.43 31.59
C ARG A 86 55.32 -11.82 32.24
N ARG A 87 54.47 -12.76 31.91
CA ARG A 87 54.79 -14.17 31.84
C ARG A 87 54.14 -14.88 30.66
N ARG A 88 55.00 -15.31 29.77
CA ARG A 88 54.83 -16.39 28.79
C ARG A 88 54.56 -17.68 29.55
N LEU A 89 53.74 -18.55 28.99
CA LEU A 89 53.80 -19.97 29.25
C LEU A 89 53.39 -20.76 28.00
N THR A 90 54.31 -21.48 27.66
CA THR A 90 54.74 -22.59 26.85
C THR A 90 53.77 -23.77 26.78
N LEU A 91 53.71 -24.32 25.56
CA LEU A 91 53.16 -25.65 25.26
C LEU A 91 53.85 -26.73 26.06
N ILE A 92 53.08 -27.76 26.50
CA ILE A 92 53.61 -29.12 26.70
C ILE A 92 52.63 -30.10 26.04
N LYS A 93 53.20 -30.83 25.04
CA LYS A 93 52.72 -32.15 24.57
C LYS A 93 53.22 -33.22 25.55
N SER A 94 52.35 -34.22 25.84
CA SER A 94 52.92 -35.58 26.03
C SER A 94 51.82 -36.61 25.75
N SER A 95 52.32 -37.60 25.11
CA SER A 95 51.76 -38.80 24.54
C SER A 95 51.76 -39.98 25.49
N ALA A 96 50.85 -40.89 25.23
CA ALA A 96 50.92 -42.34 25.15
C ALA A 96 50.97 -43.23 26.41
N SER A 97 50.20 -44.23 26.27
CA SER A 97 50.36 -45.68 26.48
C SER A 97 49.70 -46.34 27.70
N ALA A 98 48.69 -47.11 27.39
CA ALA A 98 48.48 -48.54 27.51
C ALA A 98 49.04 -49.25 28.78
N THR A 99 48.23 -50.01 29.53
CA THR A 99 48.19 -51.47 29.64
C THR A 99 47.32 -51.95 30.83
N ALA A 100 46.52 -52.93 30.50
CA ALA A 100 46.21 -54.20 31.18
C ALA A 100 45.68 -54.33 32.61
N VAL A 101 44.54 -55.02 32.60
CA VAL A 101 43.88 -55.93 33.61
C VAL A 101 44.87 -56.77 34.44
N PRO A 102 44.62 -57.35 35.69
CA PRO A 102 43.39 -58.16 36.01
C PRO A 102 42.87 -58.16 37.47
N SER A 103 41.67 -58.72 37.56
CA SER A 103 41.10 -59.75 38.48
C SER A 103 40.87 -59.54 39.99
N ALA A 104 39.69 -59.95 40.34
CA ALA A 104 39.23 -60.89 41.38
C ALA A 104 39.09 -60.43 42.85
N GLY A 105 37.94 -60.80 43.41
CA GLY A 105 37.70 -61.09 44.83
C GLY A 105 36.42 -60.47 45.37
N ALA A 106 35.33 -61.14 45.45
CA ALA A 106 34.75 -62.08 46.38
C ALA A 106 34.38 -61.47 47.74
N GLY A 107 33.12 -61.66 48.16
CA GLY A 107 32.61 -61.56 49.54
C GLY A 107 31.30 -60.74 49.61
N ALA A 108 30.18 -61.33 49.65
CA ALA A 108 29.38 -62.09 50.67
C ALA A 108 28.80 -61.19 51.77
N GLY A 109 27.47 -61.33 51.92
CA GLY A 109 26.79 -60.99 53.18
C GLY A 109 25.51 -60.13 52.95
N THR A 110 24.44 -60.84 52.84
CA THR A 110 23.31 -61.20 53.76
C THR A 110 22.27 -60.08 54.01
N ALA A 111 21.03 -60.44 53.58
CA ALA A 111 19.70 -60.43 54.24
C ALA A 111 19.12 -59.10 54.65
N ASP A 112 17.82 -58.85 54.67
CA ASP A 112 16.64 -59.71 54.73
C ASP A 112 15.36 -58.87 54.48
N HIS A 113 14.34 -59.50 53.99
CA HIS A 113 12.88 -59.37 54.24
C HIS A 113 12.12 -58.12 53.87
N LYS A 114 10.93 -58.06 53.26
CA LYS A 114 9.70 -58.89 53.21
C LYS A 114 8.80 -58.43 52.07
N THR A 115 8.36 -59.36 51.22
CA THR A 115 7.06 -59.88 50.86
C THR A 115 5.82 -58.98 50.86
N HIS A 116 5.12 -58.91 49.71
CA HIS A 116 3.77 -59.43 49.58
C HIS A 116 3.37 -59.85 48.19
N LEU A 117 2.96 -61.01 48.03
CA LEU A 117 2.32 -61.81 47.02
C LEU A 117 0.97 -61.30 46.55
N THR A 118 0.62 -61.58 45.32
CA THR A 118 -0.45 -62.55 44.89
C THR A 118 -0.72 -62.40 43.36
N PHE A 119 -0.88 -63.31 42.63
CA PHE A 119 -1.29 -64.68 42.38
C PHE A 119 -1.29 -64.97 40.86
N SER A 120 -0.70 -66.09 40.54
CA SER A 120 -0.55 -66.64 39.20
C SER A 120 -1.85 -67.33 38.70
N ARG A 121 -1.92 -67.48 37.35
CA ARG A 121 -2.38 -68.77 36.82
C ARG A 121 -1.59 -69.12 35.58
N SER A 122 -1.09 -70.35 35.69
CA SER A 122 -0.25 -71.08 34.79
C SER A 122 -0.92 -71.49 33.49
N GLY A 123 -0.10 -71.59 32.46
CA GLY A 123 -0.39 -72.35 31.24
C GLY A 123 0.90 -72.57 30.47
N THR A 124 1.48 -73.72 30.65
CA THR A 124 2.65 -74.24 29.93
C THR A 124 2.38 -74.38 28.45
N HIS A 125 3.23 -73.86 27.60
CA HIS A 125 3.69 -74.53 26.39
C HIS A 125 5.07 -74.03 26.00
N SER A 126 6.00 -74.90 25.94
CA SER A 126 7.36 -74.85 25.44
C SER A 126 7.34 -74.58 23.93
N GLY A 127 7.99 -73.48 23.50
CA GLY A 127 8.27 -73.27 22.11
C GLY A 127 9.38 -72.18 21.99
N GLN A 128 10.58 -72.65 21.65
CA GLN A 128 11.67 -71.73 21.23
C GLN A 128 11.21 -70.90 20.09
N ALA A 129 10.95 -69.57 20.33
CA ALA A 129 10.76 -68.57 19.28
C ALA A 129 12.00 -67.66 19.26
N ALA A 130 12.71 -67.81 18.16
CA ALA A 130 13.80 -66.88 17.81
C ALA A 130 13.29 -65.42 17.89
N ALA A 131 14.03 -64.56 18.58
CA ALA A 131 13.78 -63.16 18.67
C ALA A 131 13.88 -62.57 17.26
N SER A 132 12.75 -62.42 16.59
CA SER A 132 12.59 -61.59 15.41
C SER A 132 12.63 -60.11 15.92
N GLY A 133 13.79 -59.49 15.76
CA GLY A 133 13.91 -58.07 16.01
C GLY A 133 12.93 -57.30 15.15
N SER A 134 11.90 -56.70 15.76
CA SER A 134 11.09 -55.71 15.11
C SER A 134 12.00 -54.65 14.47
N PRO A 135 11.82 -54.34 13.20
CA PRO A 135 12.66 -53.32 12.57
C PRO A 135 12.50 -52.05 13.36
N ALA A 136 13.62 -51.54 13.89
CA ALA A 136 13.65 -50.30 14.64
C ALA A 136 12.94 -49.22 13.82
N ALA A 137 11.89 -48.65 14.36
CA ALA A 137 11.12 -47.60 13.72
C ALA A 137 12.09 -46.51 13.24
N ALA A 138 12.04 -46.19 11.98
CA ALA A 138 12.89 -45.16 11.39
C ALA A 138 12.80 -43.88 12.24
N PRO A 139 13.94 -43.26 12.60
CA PRO A 139 13.95 -42.11 13.50
C PRO A 139 13.03 -41.03 12.98
N ALA A 140 12.06 -40.61 13.80
CA ALA A 140 11.08 -39.58 13.47
C ALA A 140 11.78 -38.33 12.96
N LYS A 141 11.24 -37.70 11.94
CA LYS A 141 11.77 -36.44 11.38
C LYS A 141 11.81 -35.41 12.51
N PRO A 142 12.92 -34.66 12.66
CA PRO A 142 13.02 -33.61 13.66
C PRO A 142 11.92 -32.57 13.45
N TYR A 143 11.15 -32.29 14.51
CA TYR A 143 10.01 -31.40 14.52
C TYR A 143 9.96 -30.64 15.84
N SER A 144 9.64 -29.34 15.80
CA SER A 144 9.48 -28.50 16.98
C SER A 144 8.07 -27.92 17.02
N LYS A 145 7.28 -28.32 18.00
CA LYS A 145 5.94 -27.76 18.27
C LYS A 145 6.01 -26.29 18.67
N ALA A 146 7.07 -25.92 19.34
CA ALA A 146 7.27 -24.56 19.82
C ALA A 146 7.48 -23.54 18.68
N LEU A 147 8.08 -23.96 17.55
CA LEU A 147 8.14 -23.10 16.34
C LEU A 147 6.76 -22.91 15.69
N ASP A 148 5.88 -23.90 15.79
CA ASP A 148 4.50 -23.69 15.36
C ASP A 148 3.79 -22.71 16.29
N GLY A 149 4.06 -22.76 17.60
CA GLY A 149 3.55 -21.75 18.55
C GLY A 149 4.03 -20.33 18.26
N LEU A 150 5.31 -20.16 17.85
CA LEU A 150 5.79 -18.86 17.42
C LEU A 150 5.07 -18.36 16.17
N ARG A 151 4.84 -19.23 15.18
CA ARG A 151 4.02 -18.91 14.00
C ARG A 151 2.59 -18.52 14.36
N ALA A 152 2.02 -19.14 15.40
CA ALA A 152 0.68 -18.80 15.85
C ALA A 152 0.61 -17.36 16.37
N ILE A 153 1.58 -16.94 17.18
CA ILE A 153 1.65 -15.55 17.66
C ILE A 153 1.72 -14.58 16.49
N CYS A 154 2.58 -14.87 15.49
CA CYS A 154 2.71 -14.05 14.30
C CYS A 154 1.39 -13.96 13.52
N ALA A 155 0.71 -15.09 13.30
CA ALA A 155 -0.55 -15.12 12.56
C ALA A 155 -1.65 -14.35 13.28
N ILE A 156 -1.73 -14.44 14.61
CA ILE A 156 -2.69 -13.69 15.43
C ILE A 156 -2.39 -12.19 15.34
N GLY A 157 -1.13 -11.77 15.48
CA GLY A 157 -0.74 -10.37 15.36
C GLY A 157 -1.09 -9.78 14.01
N VAL A 158 -0.83 -10.51 12.91
CA VAL A 158 -1.20 -10.09 11.54
C VAL A 158 -2.72 -9.96 11.37
N ILE A 159 -3.50 -10.88 11.94
CA ILE A 159 -4.98 -10.77 11.89
C ILE A 159 -5.44 -9.49 12.60
N PHE A 160 -4.98 -9.24 13.83
CA PHE A 160 -5.39 -8.06 14.59
C PHE A 160 -4.95 -6.76 13.93
N TYR A 161 -3.80 -6.74 13.27
CA TYR A 161 -3.39 -5.63 12.44
C TYR A 161 -4.39 -5.35 11.30
N HIS A 162 -4.78 -6.39 10.55
CA HIS A 162 -5.74 -6.24 9.45
C HIS A 162 -7.20 -6.06 9.91
N MET A 163 -7.50 -6.32 11.18
CA MET A 163 -8.76 -5.95 11.84
C MET A 163 -8.74 -4.51 12.37
N ASN A 164 -7.69 -3.75 12.10
CA ASN A 164 -7.50 -2.37 12.56
C ASN A 164 -7.62 -2.20 14.10
N MET A 165 -7.14 -3.19 14.88
CA MET A 165 -7.12 -3.07 16.33
C MET A 165 -6.07 -2.02 16.74
N SER A 166 -6.52 -0.90 17.33
CA SER A 166 -5.65 0.22 17.73
C SER A 166 -4.49 -0.17 18.65
N TRP A 167 -4.69 -1.21 19.47
CA TRP A 167 -3.68 -1.73 20.39
C TRP A 167 -2.69 -2.73 19.78
N CYS A 168 -2.79 -3.07 18.47
CA CYS A 168 -1.94 -4.06 17.81
C CYS A 168 -1.45 -3.59 16.42
N GLN A 169 -1.12 -2.32 16.29
CA GLN A 169 -0.67 -1.72 15.03
C GLN A 169 0.66 -2.32 14.53
N GLY A 170 1.55 -2.72 15.43
CA GLY A 170 2.79 -3.43 15.09
C GLY A 170 2.62 -4.90 14.72
N GLY A 171 1.40 -5.42 14.61
CA GLY A 171 1.11 -6.77 14.12
C GLY A 171 1.68 -7.06 12.73
N LEU A 172 1.91 -6.02 11.91
CA LEU A 172 2.63 -6.08 10.64
C LEU A 172 4.04 -6.72 10.75
N LEU A 173 4.70 -6.60 11.91
CA LEU A 173 5.99 -7.23 12.19
C LEU A 173 5.93 -8.76 12.27
N GLY A 174 4.73 -9.33 12.40
CA GLY A 174 4.52 -10.78 12.31
C GLY A 174 5.09 -11.38 11.03
N VAL A 175 5.00 -10.67 9.90
CA VAL A 175 5.59 -11.06 8.62
C VAL A 175 7.12 -11.09 8.69
N THR A 176 7.75 -10.12 9.36
CA THR A 176 9.20 -10.06 9.58
C THR A 176 9.69 -11.30 10.34
N ILE A 177 8.97 -11.70 11.40
CA ILE A 177 9.28 -12.89 12.19
C ILE A 177 9.17 -14.16 11.33
N LEU A 178 8.14 -14.24 10.47
CA LEU A 178 7.96 -15.37 9.54
C LEU A 178 9.09 -15.45 8.51
N PHE A 179 9.62 -14.33 8.02
CA PHE A 179 10.76 -14.31 7.10
C PHE A 179 12.02 -14.89 7.76
N VAL A 180 12.33 -14.53 9.01
CA VAL A 180 13.46 -15.11 9.75
C VAL A 180 13.29 -16.62 9.92
N LEU A 181 12.09 -17.08 10.26
CA LEU A 181 11.76 -18.51 10.37
C LEU A 181 11.95 -19.24 9.04
N SER A 182 11.53 -18.63 7.93
CA SER A 182 11.63 -19.20 6.59
C SER A 182 13.09 -19.31 6.15
N GLY A 183 13.89 -18.27 6.38
CA GLY A 183 15.33 -18.30 6.15
C GLY A 183 16.03 -19.41 6.94
N TYR A 184 15.71 -19.52 8.23
CA TYR A 184 16.25 -20.52 9.14
C TYR A 184 15.93 -21.97 8.74
N LEU A 185 14.66 -22.26 8.51
CA LEU A 185 14.20 -23.62 8.20
C LEU A 185 14.60 -24.07 6.80
N ALA A 186 14.54 -23.17 5.81
CA ALA A 186 14.95 -23.47 4.44
C ALA A 186 16.45 -23.80 4.39
N THR A 187 17.27 -22.94 4.98
CA THR A 187 18.74 -23.13 5.01
C THR A 187 19.12 -24.37 5.78
N SER A 188 18.53 -24.63 6.95
CA SER A 188 18.78 -25.85 7.73
C SER A 188 18.47 -27.12 6.94
N GLY A 189 17.37 -27.09 6.15
CA GLY A 189 17.00 -28.21 5.27
C GLY A 189 18.00 -28.47 4.15
N LEU A 190 18.46 -27.40 3.50
CA LEU A 190 19.44 -27.45 2.41
C LEU A 190 20.83 -27.90 2.92
N LEU A 191 21.28 -27.40 4.07
CA LEU A 191 22.52 -27.82 4.71
C LEU A 191 22.49 -29.30 5.10
N LYS A 192 21.35 -29.78 5.58
CA LYS A 192 21.16 -31.22 5.89
C LYS A 192 21.24 -32.08 4.62
N GLU A 193 20.61 -31.63 3.52
CA GLU A 193 20.67 -32.35 2.24
C GLU A 193 22.11 -32.40 1.73
N PHE A 194 22.81 -31.25 1.74
CA PHE A 194 24.22 -31.18 1.33
C PHE A 194 25.13 -32.07 2.20
N ALA A 195 24.93 -32.07 3.50
CA ALA A 195 25.71 -32.92 4.41
C ALA A 195 25.49 -34.42 4.16
N LYS A 196 24.31 -34.82 3.64
CA LYS A 196 23.97 -36.21 3.35
C LYS A 196 24.47 -36.67 1.96
N SER A 197 24.37 -35.81 0.95
CA SER A 197 24.56 -36.18 -0.45
C SER A 197 25.72 -35.49 -1.15
N GLY A 198 26.45 -34.58 -0.47
CA GLY A 198 27.51 -33.75 -1.06
C GLY A 198 27.01 -32.69 -2.05
N THR A 199 25.71 -32.61 -2.29
CA THR A 199 25.10 -31.66 -3.22
C THR A 199 23.69 -31.29 -2.77
N ILE A 200 23.13 -30.23 -3.40
CA ILE A 200 21.73 -29.84 -3.25
C ILE A 200 21.03 -30.11 -4.58
N ASN A 201 19.94 -30.87 -4.54
CA ASN A 201 19.09 -31.07 -5.72
C ASN A 201 18.07 -29.94 -5.80
N VAL A 202 18.47 -28.83 -6.42
CA VAL A 202 17.68 -27.59 -6.54
C VAL A 202 16.31 -27.86 -7.19
N MET A 203 16.30 -28.63 -8.29
CA MET A 203 15.05 -28.97 -8.99
C MET A 203 14.07 -29.73 -8.09
N ARG A 204 14.56 -30.70 -7.33
CA ARG A 204 13.73 -31.44 -6.35
C ARG A 204 13.23 -30.51 -5.24
N TYR A 205 14.04 -29.55 -4.81
CA TYR A 205 13.65 -28.57 -3.81
C TYR A 205 12.53 -27.69 -4.33
N TRP A 206 12.67 -27.13 -5.56
CA TRP A 206 11.66 -26.28 -6.19
C TRP A 206 10.35 -27.02 -6.42
N VAL A 207 10.40 -28.19 -7.03
CA VAL A 207 9.22 -29.02 -7.28
C VAL A 207 8.43 -29.31 -5.99
N ARG A 208 9.15 -29.63 -4.89
CA ARG A 208 8.50 -29.84 -3.59
C ARG A 208 7.84 -28.57 -3.03
N ARG A 209 8.45 -27.39 -3.27
CA ARG A 209 7.88 -26.11 -2.84
C ARG A 209 6.66 -25.72 -3.67
N ILE A 210 6.74 -25.87 -4.98
CA ILE A 210 5.62 -25.61 -5.88
C ILE A 210 4.42 -26.47 -5.53
N TRP A 211 4.58 -27.78 -5.42
CA TRP A 211 3.48 -28.68 -5.06
C TRP A 211 2.94 -28.44 -3.64
N ARG A 212 3.69 -27.85 -2.79
CA ARG A 212 3.23 -27.50 -1.44
C ARG A 212 2.44 -26.18 -1.38
N LEU A 213 2.79 -25.17 -2.19
CA LEU A 213 2.24 -23.81 -2.10
C LEU A 213 1.18 -23.56 -3.17
N MET A 214 1.47 -23.87 -4.43
CA MET A 214 0.64 -23.49 -5.58
C MET A 214 -0.80 -24.05 -5.56
N PRO A 215 -1.06 -25.31 -5.18
CA PRO A 215 -2.44 -25.79 -5.14
C PRO A 215 -3.34 -24.97 -4.21
N THR A 216 -2.80 -24.52 -3.08
CA THR A 216 -3.53 -23.67 -2.14
C THR A 216 -3.71 -22.25 -2.66
N VAL A 217 -2.69 -21.68 -3.29
CA VAL A 217 -2.75 -20.35 -3.92
C VAL A 217 -3.78 -20.32 -5.05
N ILE A 218 -3.75 -21.30 -5.96
CA ILE A 218 -4.70 -21.37 -7.08
C ILE A 218 -6.13 -21.53 -6.55
N ALA A 219 -6.34 -22.45 -5.62
CA ALA A 219 -7.66 -22.65 -5.02
C ALA A 219 -8.16 -21.40 -4.30
N PHE A 220 -7.28 -20.71 -3.59
CA PHE A 220 -7.57 -19.44 -2.94
C PHE A 220 -7.99 -18.36 -3.94
N VAL A 221 -7.19 -18.12 -5.00
CA VAL A 221 -7.49 -17.11 -6.03
C VAL A 221 -8.84 -17.41 -6.69
N VAL A 222 -9.08 -18.67 -7.08
CA VAL A 222 -10.34 -19.08 -7.72
C VAL A 222 -11.54 -18.85 -6.80
N VAL A 223 -11.47 -19.29 -5.55
CA VAL A 223 -12.59 -19.14 -4.61
C VAL A 223 -12.81 -17.67 -4.26
N THR A 224 -11.75 -16.91 -4.03
CA THR A 224 -11.86 -15.48 -3.72
C THR A 224 -12.45 -14.72 -4.90
N SER A 225 -12.01 -14.97 -6.15
CA SER A 225 -12.60 -14.34 -7.33
C SER A 225 -14.09 -14.64 -7.47
N LEU A 226 -14.51 -15.88 -7.22
CA LEU A 226 -15.92 -16.27 -7.26
C LEU A 226 -16.71 -15.58 -6.13
N LEU A 227 -16.16 -15.51 -4.92
CA LEU A 227 -16.83 -14.81 -3.81
C LEU A 227 -16.98 -13.32 -4.11
N MET A 228 -15.93 -12.65 -4.61
CA MET A 228 -16.00 -11.24 -4.99
C MET A 228 -16.97 -11.01 -6.14
N SER A 229 -17.05 -11.92 -7.12
CA SER A 229 -18.01 -11.84 -8.22
C SER A 229 -19.48 -11.99 -7.79
N LEU A 230 -19.73 -12.64 -6.65
CA LEU A 230 -21.07 -12.82 -6.11
C LEU A 230 -21.48 -11.73 -5.12
N PHE A 231 -20.55 -11.20 -4.34
CA PHE A 231 -20.87 -10.36 -3.19
C PHE A 231 -20.32 -8.94 -3.29
N ASN A 232 -19.23 -8.71 -4.04
CA ASN A 232 -18.63 -7.38 -4.12
C ASN A 232 -17.83 -7.18 -5.42
N HIS A 233 -18.47 -6.59 -6.43
CA HIS A 233 -17.86 -6.35 -7.74
C HIS A 233 -16.73 -5.31 -7.71
N ALA A 234 -16.78 -4.36 -6.77
CA ALA A 234 -15.71 -3.38 -6.60
C ALA A 234 -14.40 -4.05 -6.15
N LEU A 235 -14.47 -4.95 -5.16
CA LEU A 235 -13.33 -5.76 -4.74
C LEU A 235 -12.84 -6.71 -5.85
N LEU A 236 -13.74 -7.23 -6.69
CA LEU A 236 -13.35 -8.01 -7.88
C LEU A 236 -12.55 -7.16 -8.86
N THR A 237 -12.98 -5.92 -9.11
CA THR A 237 -12.28 -4.97 -9.98
C THR A 237 -10.88 -4.69 -9.48
N LYS A 238 -10.72 -4.37 -8.19
CA LYS A 238 -9.41 -4.17 -7.55
C LYS A 238 -8.53 -5.43 -7.52
N MET A 239 -9.12 -6.62 -7.49
CA MET A 239 -8.39 -7.90 -7.46
C MET A 239 -7.81 -8.30 -8.84
N ARG A 240 -8.47 -7.94 -9.95
CA ARG A 240 -8.11 -8.39 -11.31
C ARG A 240 -6.65 -8.16 -11.69
N PRO A 241 -6.08 -6.95 -11.57
CA PRO A 241 -4.69 -6.70 -11.93
C PRO A 241 -3.71 -7.53 -11.10
N ASP A 242 -4.08 -7.94 -9.89
CA ASP A 242 -3.24 -8.67 -8.95
C ASP A 242 -3.24 -10.19 -9.14
N ILE A 243 -4.20 -10.74 -9.89
CA ILE A 243 -4.35 -12.20 -10.06
C ILE A 243 -3.07 -12.80 -10.68
N VAL A 244 -2.61 -12.25 -11.79
CA VAL A 244 -1.41 -12.76 -12.49
C VAL A 244 -0.15 -12.55 -11.66
N PRO A 245 0.14 -11.32 -11.14
CA PRO A 245 1.27 -11.10 -10.24
C PRO A 245 1.23 -11.98 -8.98
N GLY A 246 0.05 -12.22 -8.42
CA GLY A 246 -0.14 -13.06 -7.23
C GLY A 246 0.15 -14.54 -7.51
N ILE A 247 -0.36 -15.11 -8.61
CA ILE A 247 -0.09 -16.51 -8.99
C ILE A 247 1.40 -16.73 -9.30
N PHE A 248 2.04 -15.80 -10.01
CA PHE A 248 3.46 -15.89 -10.38
C PHE A 248 4.42 -15.34 -9.33
N MET A 249 3.91 -14.91 -8.15
CA MET A 249 4.70 -14.49 -6.99
C MET A 249 5.63 -13.31 -7.27
N TYR A 250 5.16 -12.29 -8.00
CA TYR A 250 5.87 -11.01 -8.19
C TYR A 250 5.02 -9.78 -7.84
N ILE A 251 3.88 -9.98 -7.17
CA ILE A 251 2.92 -8.92 -6.83
C ILE A 251 3.55 -7.76 -6.05
N ASN A 252 4.54 -8.02 -5.19
CA ASN A 252 5.26 -6.96 -4.48
C ASN A 252 5.96 -5.98 -5.43
N TRP A 253 6.56 -6.46 -6.51
CA TRP A 253 7.16 -5.62 -7.53
C TRP A 253 6.10 -4.94 -8.40
N ALA A 254 5.00 -5.65 -8.72
CA ALA A 254 3.89 -5.05 -9.44
C ALA A 254 3.33 -3.83 -8.68
N LYS A 255 3.11 -3.94 -7.36
CA LYS A 255 2.66 -2.84 -6.50
C LYS A 255 3.65 -1.67 -6.46
N ILE A 256 4.97 -1.97 -6.39
CA ILE A 256 6.01 -0.92 -6.44
C ILE A 256 5.97 -0.17 -7.77
N PHE A 257 5.87 -0.88 -8.91
CA PHE A 257 5.86 -0.23 -10.23
C PHE A 257 4.56 0.49 -10.57
N SER A 258 3.45 0.12 -9.93
CA SER A 258 2.18 0.83 -10.05
C SER A 258 2.02 1.96 -9.02
N ASN A 259 3.03 2.25 -8.21
CA ASN A 259 3.00 3.20 -7.10
C ASN A 259 1.82 2.99 -6.13
N GLU A 260 1.37 1.73 -5.98
CA GLU A 260 0.26 1.41 -5.09
C GLU A 260 0.73 1.30 -3.65
N SER A 261 0.23 2.18 -2.80
CA SER A 261 0.57 2.19 -1.38
C SER A 261 0.03 0.96 -0.64
N TYR A 262 0.85 0.43 0.29
CA TYR A 262 0.39 -0.57 1.26
C TYR A 262 -0.37 0.05 2.43
N PHE A 263 -0.06 1.30 2.74
CA PHE A 263 -0.51 1.99 3.93
C PHE A 263 -1.62 3.00 3.62
N ALA A 264 -1.83 3.37 2.35
CA ALA A 264 -2.90 4.28 1.99
C ALA A 264 -4.25 3.70 2.42
N ALA A 265 -5.01 4.51 3.12
CA ALA A 265 -6.33 4.13 3.58
C ALA A 265 -7.40 4.42 2.53
N ALA A 266 -7.09 5.25 1.53
CA ALA A 266 -8.01 5.62 0.47
C ALA A 266 -8.37 4.44 -0.43
N GLY A 267 -9.63 4.08 -0.44
CA GLY A 267 -10.20 3.00 -1.21
C GLY A 267 -10.02 1.60 -0.60
N ALA A 268 -10.82 0.65 -1.07
CA ALA A 268 -10.69 -0.74 -0.65
C ALA A 268 -9.43 -1.37 -1.27
N PRO A 269 -8.52 -1.96 -0.49
CA PRO A 269 -7.37 -2.65 -1.03
C PRO A 269 -7.80 -3.91 -1.80
N SER A 270 -6.95 -4.33 -2.73
CA SER A 270 -7.14 -5.60 -3.42
C SER A 270 -7.17 -6.76 -2.42
N PRO A 271 -8.11 -7.72 -2.54
CA PRO A 271 -8.12 -8.93 -1.71
C PRO A 271 -6.83 -9.74 -1.76
N LEU A 272 -5.93 -9.46 -2.70
CA LEU A 272 -4.62 -10.10 -2.85
C LEU A 272 -3.46 -9.25 -2.32
N THR A 273 -3.69 -8.06 -1.78
CA THR A 273 -2.61 -7.16 -1.32
C THR A 273 -1.62 -7.86 -0.40
N HIS A 274 -2.09 -8.65 0.57
CA HIS A 274 -1.23 -9.38 1.51
C HIS A 274 -0.29 -10.41 0.87
N PHE A 275 -0.46 -10.76 -0.42
CA PHE A 275 0.44 -11.68 -1.16
C PHE A 275 1.84 -11.12 -1.39
N TRP A 276 2.07 -9.83 -1.18
CA TRP A 276 3.40 -9.23 -1.31
C TRP A 276 4.47 -10.00 -0.52
N SER A 277 4.15 -10.44 0.68
CA SER A 277 5.10 -11.14 1.53
C SER A 277 5.35 -12.59 1.06
N LEU A 278 4.32 -13.26 0.54
CA LEU A 278 4.45 -14.59 -0.07
C LEU A 278 5.31 -14.53 -1.33
N ALA A 279 5.23 -13.44 -2.09
CA ALA A 279 6.06 -13.21 -3.26
C ALA A 279 7.54 -13.10 -2.88
N ILE A 280 7.88 -12.32 -1.84
CA ILE A 280 9.25 -12.21 -1.31
C ILE A 280 9.78 -13.58 -0.87
N GLU A 281 8.96 -14.35 -0.16
CA GLU A 281 9.33 -15.69 0.32
C GLU A 281 9.54 -16.66 -0.86
N ALA A 282 8.70 -16.61 -1.88
CA ALA A 282 8.83 -17.45 -3.08
C ALA A 282 10.09 -17.10 -3.87
N GLN A 283 10.39 -15.81 -4.07
CA GLN A 283 11.61 -15.35 -4.72
C GLN A 283 12.87 -15.83 -3.97
N PHE A 284 12.85 -15.74 -2.64
CA PHE A 284 13.92 -16.30 -1.81
C PHE A 284 14.06 -17.82 -2.01
N TYR A 285 12.99 -18.58 -2.10
CA TYR A 285 13.05 -20.03 -2.34
C TYR A 285 13.58 -20.38 -3.74
N VAL A 286 13.48 -19.48 -4.70
CA VAL A 286 14.08 -19.66 -6.03
C VAL A 286 15.58 -19.35 -5.99
N ILE A 287 15.97 -18.23 -5.42
CA ILE A 287 17.33 -17.69 -5.50
C ILE A 287 18.26 -18.38 -4.50
N TRP A 288 17.84 -18.53 -3.25
CA TRP A 288 18.71 -18.97 -2.15
C TRP A 288 19.35 -20.35 -2.33
N PRO A 289 18.63 -21.39 -2.81
CA PRO A 289 19.26 -22.70 -3.04
C PRO A 289 20.41 -22.67 -4.06
N LEU A 290 20.32 -21.78 -5.07
CA LEU A 290 21.36 -21.59 -6.08
C LEU A 290 22.60 -20.93 -5.47
N VAL A 291 22.38 -19.82 -4.74
CA VAL A 291 23.46 -19.07 -4.06
C VAL A 291 24.17 -19.96 -3.06
N LEU A 292 23.40 -20.70 -2.24
CA LEU A 292 23.98 -21.61 -1.25
C LEU A 292 24.76 -22.76 -1.90
N LEU A 293 24.21 -23.37 -2.96
CA LEU A 293 24.89 -24.44 -3.70
C LEU A 293 26.18 -23.94 -4.32
N ALA A 294 26.18 -22.75 -4.93
CA ALA A 294 27.38 -22.12 -5.51
C ALA A 294 28.45 -21.90 -4.42
N ALA A 295 28.08 -21.28 -3.29
CA ALA A 295 28.98 -21.04 -2.19
C ALA A 295 29.61 -22.35 -1.64
N LEU A 296 28.81 -23.40 -1.50
CA LEU A 296 29.25 -24.70 -1.01
C LEU A 296 30.12 -25.45 -2.04
N LYS A 297 29.82 -25.35 -3.34
CA LYS A 297 30.62 -25.93 -4.43
C LYS A 297 31.98 -25.22 -4.60
N LEU A 298 31.99 -23.89 -4.43
CA LEU A 298 33.20 -23.09 -4.40
C LEU A 298 34.06 -23.34 -3.14
N LYS A 299 33.62 -24.28 -2.28
CA LYS A 299 34.28 -24.62 -1.01
C LYS A 299 34.50 -23.40 -0.09
N THR A 300 33.63 -22.39 -0.22
CA THR A 300 33.67 -21.21 0.65
C THR A 300 33.60 -21.65 2.12
N PRO A 301 34.55 -21.22 2.97
CA PRO A 301 34.54 -21.60 4.36
C PRO A 301 33.26 -21.12 5.05
N ARG A 302 32.72 -21.92 5.97
CA ARG A 302 31.47 -21.55 6.69
C ARG A 302 31.58 -20.19 7.36
N ARG A 303 32.76 -19.74 7.77
CA ARG A 303 32.98 -18.39 8.32
C ARG A 303 32.79 -17.33 7.24
N GLY A 304 33.27 -17.57 6.02
CA GLY A 304 33.08 -16.66 4.88
C GLY A 304 31.58 -16.52 4.53
N ILE A 305 30.82 -17.64 4.46
CA ILE A 305 29.38 -17.60 4.20
C ILE A 305 28.64 -16.80 5.30
N ARG A 306 29.01 -17.01 6.59
CA ARG A 306 28.40 -16.24 7.69
C ARG A 306 28.72 -14.75 7.61
N ILE A 307 29.93 -14.38 7.24
CA ILE A 307 30.29 -12.96 7.03
C ILE A 307 29.53 -12.40 5.84
N GLY A 308 29.47 -13.12 4.71
CA GLY A 308 28.67 -12.70 3.55
C GLY A 308 27.18 -12.48 3.87
N LEU A 309 26.58 -13.34 4.72
CA LEU A 309 25.21 -13.17 5.18
C LEU A 309 25.05 -11.92 6.07
N ILE A 310 26.00 -11.62 6.95
CA ILE A 310 25.98 -10.40 7.75
C ILE A 310 26.09 -9.17 6.84
N VAL A 311 27.00 -9.19 5.86
CA VAL A 311 27.15 -8.09 4.90
C VAL A 311 25.86 -7.90 4.10
N ALA A 312 25.24 -8.98 3.61
CA ALA A 312 23.98 -8.91 2.89
C ALA A 312 22.84 -8.36 3.78
N THR A 313 22.81 -8.75 5.07
CA THR A 313 21.84 -8.21 6.04
C THR A 313 22.00 -6.71 6.22
N LEU A 314 23.24 -6.25 6.45
CA LEU A 314 23.52 -4.83 6.67
C LEU A 314 23.29 -4.01 5.40
N ALA A 315 23.64 -4.54 4.23
CA ALA A 315 23.37 -3.89 2.95
C ALA A 315 21.86 -3.72 2.69
N SER A 316 21.07 -4.77 2.98
CA SER A 316 19.59 -4.71 2.87
C SER A 316 18.99 -3.72 3.85
N ALA A 317 19.48 -3.67 5.09
CA ALA A 317 19.02 -2.70 6.09
C ALA A 317 19.42 -1.26 5.73
N ALA A 318 20.65 -1.07 5.24
CA ALA A 318 21.11 0.24 4.77
C ALA A 318 20.29 0.73 3.56
N LEU A 319 19.97 -0.19 2.63
CA LEU A 319 19.11 0.14 1.50
C LEU A 319 17.69 0.53 1.95
N MET A 320 17.14 -0.16 2.96
CA MET A 320 15.84 0.20 3.53
C MET A 320 15.86 1.61 4.13
N ALA A 321 16.88 1.91 4.92
CA ALA A 321 17.07 3.23 5.53
C ALA A 321 17.30 4.34 4.48
N TYR A 322 18.01 4.03 3.40
CA TYR A 322 18.28 4.95 2.30
C TYR A 322 17.03 5.28 1.48
N LEU A 323 16.15 4.30 1.27
CA LEU A 323 14.92 4.45 0.48
C LEU A 323 13.75 4.99 1.31
N TYR A 324 13.91 5.09 2.61
CA TYR A 324 12.88 5.65 3.48
C TYR A 324 13.09 7.15 3.62
N VAL A 325 12.07 7.89 3.27
CA VAL A 325 12.02 9.35 3.48
C VAL A 325 10.98 9.60 4.58
N PRO A 326 11.35 10.26 5.68
CA PRO A 326 10.38 10.62 6.72
C PRO A 326 9.26 11.48 6.14
N GLY A 327 8.03 11.15 6.47
CA GLY A 327 6.85 11.84 5.96
C GLY A 327 6.27 11.25 4.67
N GLU A 328 7.06 10.62 3.82
CA GLU A 328 6.57 9.98 2.60
C GLU A 328 6.00 8.56 2.83
N ASP A 329 5.26 8.06 1.83
CA ASP A 329 4.74 6.69 1.85
C ASP A 329 5.86 5.64 1.87
N PRO A 330 5.99 4.87 2.95
CA PRO A 330 7.05 3.90 3.09
C PRO A 330 6.81 2.59 2.32
N SER A 331 5.88 2.53 1.38
CA SER A 331 5.51 1.30 0.69
C SER A 331 6.66 0.72 -0.14
N ARG A 332 7.48 1.55 -0.78
CA ARG A 332 8.66 1.06 -1.53
C ARG A 332 9.66 0.31 -0.63
N PRO A 333 10.17 0.86 0.49
CA PRO A 333 11.01 0.11 1.41
C PRO A 333 10.28 -1.05 2.10
N TYR A 334 8.96 -1.01 2.24
CA TYR A 334 8.16 -2.05 2.85
C TYR A 334 7.94 -3.26 1.92
N TYR A 335 7.61 -3.06 0.65
CA TYR A 335 7.36 -4.12 -0.35
C TYR A 335 8.64 -4.75 -0.93
N GLY A 336 9.77 -4.07 -0.88
CA GLY A 336 10.99 -4.45 -1.57
C GLY A 336 11.55 -5.79 -1.11
N THR A 337 11.82 -6.71 -2.03
CA THR A 337 12.54 -7.95 -1.73
C THR A 337 13.97 -7.66 -1.27
N ASP A 338 14.58 -6.66 -1.83
CA ASP A 338 15.92 -6.14 -1.53
C ASP A 338 16.03 -5.59 -0.11
N THR A 339 15.04 -4.80 0.31
CA THR A 339 15.00 -4.19 1.65
C THR A 339 14.59 -5.21 2.74
N ARG A 340 13.75 -6.18 2.40
CA ARG A 340 13.29 -7.23 3.32
C ARG A 340 14.22 -8.44 3.40
N ALA A 341 15.20 -8.55 2.49
CA ALA A 341 16.17 -9.66 2.49
C ALA A 341 16.91 -9.80 3.82
N MET A 342 17.12 -8.72 4.59
CA MET A 342 17.77 -8.75 5.89
C MET A 342 17.15 -9.75 6.85
N SER A 343 15.83 -9.87 6.88
CA SER A 343 15.13 -10.80 7.80
C SER A 343 15.37 -12.25 7.39
N LEU A 344 15.34 -12.56 6.09
CA LEU A 344 15.62 -13.88 5.53
C LEU A 344 17.09 -14.28 5.76
N THR A 345 18.03 -13.35 5.54
CA THR A 345 19.47 -13.60 5.68
C THR A 345 19.89 -13.79 7.13
N ILE A 346 19.29 -13.11 8.11
CA ILE A 346 19.46 -13.38 9.54
C ILE A 346 19.03 -14.81 9.87
N GLY A 347 17.89 -15.26 9.35
CA GLY A 347 17.45 -16.64 9.47
C GLY A 347 18.43 -17.65 8.87
N CYS A 348 18.95 -17.35 7.67
CA CYS A 348 20.00 -18.15 7.05
C CYS A 348 21.26 -18.21 7.91
N TRP A 349 21.72 -17.07 8.42
CA TRP A 349 22.88 -16.99 9.31
C TRP A 349 22.70 -17.85 10.57
N LEU A 350 21.52 -17.76 11.20
CA LEU A 350 21.19 -18.57 12.37
C LEU A 350 21.30 -20.08 12.08
N ALA A 351 20.90 -20.53 10.88
CA ALA A 351 21.01 -21.94 10.49
C ALA A 351 22.46 -22.45 10.39
N PHE A 352 23.43 -21.58 10.08
CA PHE A 352 24.84 -21.91 10.11
C PHE A 352 25.42 -21.95 11.53
N VAL A 353 24.84 -21.22 12.48
CA VAL A 353 25.27 -21.19 13.90
C VAL A 353 24.59 -22.30 14.67
N LEU A 354 23.29 -22.47 14.52
CA LEU A 354 22.43 -23.40 15.21
C LEU A 354 21.63 -24.27 14.23
N PRO A 355 22.23 -25.28 13.57
CA PRO A 355 21.52 -26.15 12.64
C PRO A 355 20.32 -26.84 13.30
N PHE A 356 19.12 -26.69 12.72
CA PHE A 356 17.86 -27.15 13.31
C PHE A 356 17.87 -28.62 13.73
N ASP A 357 18.36 -29.52 12.86
CA ASP A 357 18.35 -30.97 13.12
C ASP A 357 19.27 -31.43 14.27
N LYS A 358 20.27 -30.63 14.62
CA LYS A 358 21.15 -30.84 15.78
C LYS A 358 20.56 -30.17 17.02
N THR A 359 20.13 -28.90 16.87
CA THR A 359 19.64 -28.08 17.98
C THR A 359 18.33 -28.58 18.59
N VAL A 360 17.42 -29.10 17.77
CA VAL A 360 16.13 -29.67 18.22
C VAL A 360 16.29 -30.92 19.07
N ARG A 361 17.46 -31.58 19.04
CA ARG A 361 17.78 -32.77 19.83
C ARG A 361 18.45 -32.43 21.16
N ILE A 362 18.83 -31.18 21.37
CA ILE A 362 19.42 -30.72 22.63
C ILE A 362 18.31 -30.58 23.65
N ASP A 363 18.43 -31.31 24.77
CA ASP A 363 17.59 -31.03 25.95
C ASP A 363 18.29 -29.97 26.81
N ALA A 364 17.65 -28.82 26.92
CA ALA A 364 18.18 -27.71 27.70
C ALA A 364 18.41 -28.04 29.17
N ARG A 365 17.74 -29.07 29.68
CA ARG A 365 17.92 -29.56 31.07
C ARG A 365 19.28 -30.20 31.27
N THR A 366 19.93 -30.68 30.21
CA THR A 366 21.30 -31.26 30.25
C THR A 366 22.38 -30.19 30.14
N LEU A 367 22.02 -28.95 29.91
CA LEU A 367 22.97 -27.83 29.88
C LEU A 367 23.31 -27.39 31.32
N SER A 368 24.49 -26.75 31.49
CA SER A 368 24.82 -26.15 32.79
C SER A 368 23.75 -25.13 33.23
N THR A 369 23.57 -24.98 34.52
CA THR A 369 22.54 -24.07 35.10
C THR A 369 22.60 -22.66 34.50
N GLY A 370 23.78 -22.07 34.34
CA GLY A 370 23.97 -20.76 33.76
C GLY A 370 23.51 -20.69 32.28
N LYS A 371 23.80 -21.72 31.46
CA LYS A 371 23.37 -21.78 30.07
C LYS A 371 21.85 -21.99 29.97
N THR A 372 21.28 -22.80 30.82
CA THR A 372 19.82 -23.02 30.87
C THR A 372 19.10 -21.74 31.30
N ALA A 373 19.62 -21.03 32.28
CA ALA A 373 19.09 -19.73 32.70
C ALA A 373 19.19 -18.70 31.57
N LEU A 374 20.34 -18.58 30.89
CA LEU A 374 20.53 -17.67 29.75
C LEU A 374 19.52 -17.95 28.61
N VAL A 375 19.32 -19.23 28.26
CA VAL A 375 18.37 -19.61 27.19
C VAL A 375 16.93 -19.30 27.61
N ASN A 376 16.54 -19.59 28.84
CA ASN A 376 15.18 -19.34 29.31
C ASN A 376 14.88 -17.84 29.48
N VAL A 377 15.76 -17.10 30.17
CA VAL A 377 15.57 -15.66 30.40
C VAL A 377 15.73 -14.88 29.10
N GLY A 378 16.80 -15.13 28.34
CA GLY A 378 17.04 -14.46 27.06
C GLY A 378 15.92 -14.74 26.03
N GLY A 379 15.46 -16.00 25.96
CA GLY A 379 14.33 -16.37 25.10
C GLY A 379 13.02 -15.72 25.53
N GLY A 380 12.77 -15.64 26.84
CA GLY A 380 11.63 -14.94 27.42
C GLY A 380 11.66 -13.45 27.07
N VAL A 381 12.79 -12.79 27.33
CA VAL A 381 12.97 -11.37 26.98
C VAL A 381 12.77 -11.14 25.49
N CYS A 382 13.42 -11.92 24.62
CA CYS A 382 13.23 -11.77 23.17
C CYS A 382 11.76 -11.90 22.76
N THR A 383 11.04 -12.88 23.30
CA THR A 383 9.63 -13.12 22.94
C THR A 383 8.72 -12.00 23.46
N LEU A 384 8.94 -11.54 24.69
CA LEU A 384 8.19 -10.41 25.25
C LEU A 384 8.46 -9.11 24.49
N THR A 385 9.72 -8.85 24.10
CA THR A 385 10.06 -7.70 23.26
C THR A 385 9.39 -7.77 21.89
N LEU A 386 9.32 -8.97 21.25
CA LEU A 386 8.58 -9.13 19.99
C LEU A 386 7.09 -8.83 20.15
N VAL A 387 6.47 -9.29 21.24
CA VAL A 387 5.08 -8.98 21.56
C VAL A 387 4.92 -7.49 21.81
N ALA A 388 5.80 -6.87 22.58
CA ALA A 388 5.78 -5.43 22.82
C ALA A 388 5.92 -4.63 21.50
N MET A 389 6.84 -5.05 20.62
CA MET A 389 6.95 -4.43 19.29
C MET A 389 5.65 -4.58 18.48
N MET A 390 4.95 -5.72 18.57
CA MET A 390 3.66 -5.90 17.90
C MET A 390 2.55 -5.00 18.47
N LEU A 391 2.65 -4.61 19.74
CA LEU A 391 1.65 -3.76 20.39
C LEU A 391 1.94 -2.27 20.18
N PHE A 392 3.21 -1.85 20.12
CA PHE A 392 3.61 -0.44 20.22
C PHE A 392 4.31 0.12 18.98
N THR A 393 4.58 -0.67 17.93
CA THR A 393 5.23 -0.17 16.70
C THR A 393 4.18 0.15 15.65
N GLU A 394 4.37 1.23 14.93
CA GLU A 394 3.50 1.65 13.82
C GLU A 394 4.20 1.53 12.48
N GLY A 395 3.40 1.42 11.40
CA GLY A 395 3.89 1.17 10.05
C GLY A 395 4.65 2.34 9.43
N TYR A 396 4.27 3.56 9.78
CA TYR A 396 4.86 4.79 9.23
C TYR A 396 6.09 5.31 9.97
N THR A 397 6.30 4.87 11.24
CA THR A 397 7.34 5.45 12.08
C THR A 397 8.76 5.24 11.54
N SER A 398 9.57 6.29 11.59
CA SER A 398 11.00 6.27 11.23
C SER A 398 11.77 5.16 11.94
N PHE A 399 11.38 4.85 13.18
CA PHE A 399 11.95 3.73 13.94
C PHE A 399 11.90 2.42 13.15
N SER A 400 10.77 2.11 12.47
CA SER A 400 10.59 0.87 11.73
C SER A 400 11.64 0.71 10.63
N TYR A 401 11.95 1.77 9.89
CA TYR A 401 12.82 1.73 8.70
C TYR A 401 14.29 2.01 9.02
N TYR A 402 14.59 2.86 10.01
CA TYR A 402 15.97 3.14 10.45
C TYR A 402 16.57 2.08 11.38
N GLY A 403 15.88 0.96 11.60
CA GLY A 403 16.45 -0.17 12.33
C GLY A 403 15.47 -1.05 13.09
N GLY A 404 14.22 -0.64 13.29
CA GLY A 404 13.20 -1.41 14.01
C GLY A 404 12.94 -2.79 13.42
N ILE A 405 12.82 -2.89 12.08
CA ILE A 405 12.65 -4.17 11.37
C ILE A 405 13.90 -5.05 11.48
N LEU A 406 15.09 -4.46 11.42
CA LEU A 406 16.35 -5.18 11.66
C LEU A 406 16.41 -5.70 13.10
N ALA A 407 16.10 -4.85 14.08
CA ALA A 407 16.05 -5.22 15.49
C ALA A 407 15.05 -6.37 15.74
N CYS A 408 13.84 -6.26 15.20
CA CYS A 408 12.84 -7.32 15.22
C CYS A 408 13.39 -8.64 14.67
N SER A 409 14.13 -8.59 13.55
CA SER A 409 14.73 -9.76 12.92
C SER A 409 15.81 -10.40 13.79
N VAL A 410 16.67 -9.60 14.43
CA VAL A 410 17.71 -10.08 15.36
C VAL A 410 17.11 -10.69 16.62
N ILE A 411 16.13 -10.00 17.21
CA ILE A 411 15.40 -10.49 18.40
C ILE A 411 14.68 -11.80 18.08
N THR A 412 14.10 -11.91 16.90
CA THR A 412 13.48 -13.14 16.40
C THR A 412 14.48 -14.30 16.31
N ALA A 413 15.70 -14.04 15.82
CA ALA A 413 16.74 -15.05 15.81
C ALA A 413 17.09 -15.54 17.23
N GLY A 414 17.13 -14.63 18.21
CA GLY A 414 17.27 -14.96 19.64
C GLY A 414 16.11 -15.82 20.17
N ALA A 415 14.87 -15.45 19.87
CA ALA A 415 13.68 -16.21 20.23
C ALA A 415 13.69 -17.62 19.61
N ILE A 416 14.05 -17.77 18.34
CA ILE A 416 14.20 -19.07 17.66
C ILE A 416 15.28 -19.91 18.34
N ALA A 417 16.44 -19.32 18.64
CA ALA A 417 17.54 -20.01 19.30
C ALA A 417 17.14 -20.59 20.67
N ALA A 418 16.28 -19.89 21.41
CA ALA A 418 15.76 -20.34 22.69
C ALA A 418 14.57 -21.32 22.58
N THR A 419 13.85 -21.27 21.47
CA THR A 419 12.62 -22.07 21.24
C THR A 419 12.94 -23.46 20.68
N VAL A 420 13.99 -23.61 19.88
CA VAL A 420 14.32 -24.87 19.19
C VAL A 420 14.81 -25.96 20.13
N PRO A 421 15.65 -25.72 21.13
CA PRO A 421 16.05 -26.74 22.10
C PRO A 421 14.85 -27.25 22.92
N GLN A 422 14.80 -28.54 23.18
CA GLN A 422 13.77 -29.12 24.02
C GLN A 422 13.97 -28.75 25.49
N GLY A 423 12.87 -28.76 26.27
CA GLY A 423 12.92 -28.62 27.74
C GLY A 423 13.03 -27.17 28.23
N THR A 424 13.19 -26.17 27.37
CA THR A 424 13.13 -24.76 27.77
C THR A 424 11.74 -24.37 28.24
N VAL A 425 11.62 -23.36 29.11
CA VAL A 425 10.31 -22.82 29.55
C VAL A 425 9.54 -22.30 28.34
N LEU A 426 10.20 -21.50 27.50
CA LEU A 426 9.59 -20.93 26.29
C LEU A 426 9.10 -22.04 25.34
N ALA A 427 9.91 -23.08 25.09
CA ALA A 427 9.48 -24.21 24.26
C ALA A 427 8.23 -24.91 24.81
N ARG A 428 8.08 -25.01 26.16
CA ARG A 428 6.86 -25.59 26.77
C ARG A 428 5.66 -24.69 26.60
N VAL A 429 5.79 -23.38 26.85
CA VAL A 429 4.70 -22.39 26.69
C VAL A 429 4.23 -22.34 25.23
N LEU A 430 5.16 -22.27 24.28
CA LEU A 430 4.80 -22.21 22.86
C LEU A 430 4.31 -23.55 22.27
N SER A 431 4.49 -24.68 22.99
CA SER A 431 4.04 -26.00 22.53
C SER A 431 2.64 -26.40 23.03
N VAL A 432 1.91 -25.48 23.68
CA VAL A 432 0.53 -25.75 24.08
C VAL A 432 -0.35 -26.06 22.88
N LYS A 433 -1.33 -26.98 23.05
CA LYS A 433 -2.16 -27.48 21.94
C LYS A 433 -2.84 -26.41 21.07
N PRO A 434 -3.42 -25.32 21.63
CA PRO A 434 -4.04 -24.28 20.82
C PRO A 434 -3.03 -23.58 19.91
N LEU A 435 -1.86 -23.18 20.43
CA LEU A 435 -0.82 -22.51 19.64
C LEU A 435 -0.23 -23.47 18.59
N GLU A 436 0.03 -24.74 18.95
CA GLU A 436 0.46 -25.75 17.97
C GLU A 436 -0.57 -25.92 16.84
N TRP A 437 -1.87 -25.90 17.17
CA TRP A 437 -2.96 -26.04 16.22
C TRP A 437 -3.01 -24.85 15.24
N ILE A 438 -2.99 -23.61 15.75
CA ILE A 438 -2.98 -22.37 14.95
C ILE A 438 -1.72 -22.34 14.08
N GLY A 439 -0.55 -22.59 14.65
CA GLY A 439 0.72 -22.49 13.92
C GLY A 439 0.87 -23.50 12.79
N LYS A 440 0.27 -24.70 12.90
CA LYS A 440 0.22 -25.67 11.80
C LYS A 440 -0.62 -25.17 10.62
N ARG A 441 -1.59 -24.29 10.87
CA ARG A 441 -2.54 -23.72 9.90
C ARG A 441 -2.19 -22.30 9.53
N SER A 442 -1.09 -21.76 10.06
CA SER A 442 -0.71 -20.35 9.88
C SER A 442 -0.67 -19.90 8.41
N TYR A 443 -0.30 -20.81 7.49
CA TYR A 443 -0.31 -20.52 6.06
C TYR A 443 -1.73 -20.37 5.51
N ALA A 444 -2.63 -21.29 5.83
CA ALA A 444 -4.04 -21.17 5.43
C ALA A 444 -4.72 -19.97 6.10
N ILE A 445 -4.42 -19.72 7.39
CA ILE A 445 -4.92 -18.52 8.11
C ILE A 445 -4.46 -17.26 7.41
N TYR A 446 -3.18 -17.18 7.06
CA TYR A 446 -2.61 -16.01 6.37
C TYR A 446 -3.24 -15.77 4.99
N LEU A 447 -3.60 -16.81 4.26
CA LEU A 447 -4.27 -16.65 2.97
C LEU A 447 -5.71 -16.13 3.14
N TRP A 448 -6.49 -16.72 4.03
CA TRP A 448 -7.95 -16.52 4.09
C TRP A 448 -8.39 -15.32 4.93
N HIS A 449 -7.56 -14.86 5.91
CA HIS A 449 -8.02 -13.80 6.83
C HIS A 449 -8.37 -12.51 6.09
N PHE A 450 -7.50 -12.05 5.17
CA PHE A 450 -7.63 -10.75 4.56
C PHE A 450 -8.89 -10.60 3.68
N PRO A 451 -9.15 -11.48 2.67
CA PRO A 451 -10.36 -11.36 1.87
C PRO A 451 -11.65 -11.59 2.66
N ILE A 452 -11.60 -12.36 3.76
CA ILE A 452 -12.76 -12.53 4.63
C ILE A 452 -13.06 -11.21 5.35
N LEU A 453 -12.06 -10.55 5.90
CA LEU A 453 -12.20 -9.27 6.56
C LEU A 453 -12.69 -8.19 5.59
N GLU A 454 -12.09 -8.09 4.38
CA GLU A 454 -12.51 -7.12 3.36
C GLU A 454 -13.94 -7.34 2.84
N LEU A 455 -14.43 -8.58 2.88
CA LEU A 455 -15.79 -8.89 2.45
C LEU A 455 -16.84 -8.62 3.53
N LEU A 456 -16.47 -8.78 4.81
CA LEU A 456 -17.42 -8.69 5.93
C LEU A 456 -17.49 -7.28 6.52
N ASN A 457 -16.37 -6.57 6.55
CA ASN A 457 -16.29 -5.27 7.21
C ASN A 457 -16.65 -4.15 6.23
N LYS A 458 -17.66 -3.37 6.59
CA LYS A 458 -17.98 -2.13 5.90
C LYS A 458 -16.94 -1.08 6.26
N ARG A 459 -16.28 -0.53 5.26
CA ARG A 459 -15.26 0.52 5.47
C ARG A 459 -15.87 1.89 5.75
N ASN A 460 -17.10 2.12 5.30
CA ASN A 460 -17.79 3.39 5.49
C ASN A 460 -18.38 3.59 6.90
N SER A 461 -18.30 2.60 7.79
CA SER A 461 -18.82 2.72 9.15
C SER A 461 -17.75 3.20 10.12
N THR A 462 -18.07 4.25 10.88
CA THR A 462 -17.27 4.75 12.00
C THR A 462 -17.55 4.00 13.30
N THR A 463 -18.64 3.20 13.33
CA THR A 463 -19.00 2.43 14.53
C THR A 463 -18.01 1.30 14.79
N PRO A 464 -17.35 1.26 15.96
CA PRO A 464 -16.45 0.17 16.30
C PRO A 464 -17.16 -1.19 16.25
N LEU A 465 -16.49 -2.20 15.67
CA LEU A 465 -17.02 -3.55 15.63
C LEU A 465 -17.35 -4.08 17.04
N ALA A 466 -18.56 -4.55 17.24
CA ALA A 466 -18.93 -5.17 18.50
C ALA A 466 -18.02 -6.41 18.76
N TRP A 467 -17.57 -6.61 20.00
CA TRP A 467 -16.63 -7.67 20.36
C TRP A 467 -17.07 -9.08 19.91
N TRP A 468 -18.37 -9.34 19.85
CA TRP A 468 -18.91 -10.62 19.38
C TRP A 468 -18.79 -10.80 17.87
N VAL A 469 -18.79 -9.71 17.07
CA VAL A 469 -18.53 -9.73 15.62
C VAL A 469 -17.08 -10.12 15.39
N VAL A 470 -16.15 -9.51 16.11
CA VAL A 470 -14.71 -9.87 16.08
C VAL A 470 -14.50 -11.35 16.36
N LEU A 471 -15.22 -11.92 17.35
CA LEU A 471 -15.16 -13.35 17.64
C LEU A 471 -15.72 -14.22 16.52
N LEU A 472 -16.81 -13.78 15.87
CA LEU A 472 -17.39 -14.50 14.72
C LEU A 472 -16.45 -14.49 13.52
N GLU A 473 -15.81 -13.37 13.21
CA GLU A 473 -14.82 -13.26 12.14
C GLU A 473 -13.61 -14.17 12.40
N LEU A 474 -13.07 -14.13 13.61
CA LEU A 474 -11.99 -15.04 14.00
C LEU A 474 -12.42 -16.51 13.87
N ALA A 475 -13.62 -16.86 14.30
CA ALA A 475 -14.14 -18.20 14.16
C ALA A 475 -14.27 -18.60 12.69
N LEU A 476 -14.81 -17.72 11.84
CA LEU A 476 -14.93 -17.97 10.40
C LEU A 476 -13.56 -18.14 9.74
N ILE A 477 -12.60 -17.25 10.02
CA ILE A 477 -11.22 -17.36 9.54
C ILE A 477 -10.62 -18.71 9.91
N PHE A 478 -10.77 -19.14 11.18
CA PHE A 478 -10.23 -20.42 11.64
C PHE A 478 -10.93 -21.62 11.01
N VAL A 479 -12.24 -21.57 10.80
CA VAL A 479 -13.00 -22.64 10.12
C VAL A 479 -12.56 -22.76 8.67
N VAL A 480 -12.53 -21.67 7.93
CA VAL A 480 -12.11 -21.65 6.52
C VAL A 480 -10.66 -22.12 6.39
N ALA A 481 -9.77 -21.66 7.27
CA ALA A 481 -8.38 -22.09 7.31
C ALA A 481 -8.23 -23.59 7.63
N GLU A 482 -9.06 -24.15 8.54
CA GLU A 482 -9.08 -25.60 8.82
C GLU A 482 -9.52 -26.41 7.61
N LEU A 483 -10.57 -25.97 6.92
CA LEU A 483 -11.06 -26.62 5.70
C LEU A 483 -9.98 -26.58 4.61
N SER A 484 -9.40 -25.41 4.36
CA SER A 484 -8.30 -25.24 3.41
C SER A 484 -7.08 -26.09 3.77
N TYR A 485 -6.65 -26.06 5.03
CA TYR A 485 -5.53 -26.87 5.52
C TYR A 485 -5.77 -28.36 5.33
N ARG A 486 -6.97 -28.84 5.70
CA ARG A 486 -7.31 -30.28 5.70
C ARG A 486 -7.53 -30.83 4.31
N PHE A 487 -8.25 -30.09 3.45
CA PHE A 487 -8.70 -30.59 2.15
C PHE A 487 -7.81 -30.17 1.00
N ILE A 488 -7.09 -29.04 1.12
CA ILE A 488 -6.23 -28.52 0.06
C ILE A 488 -4.75 -28.67 0.43
N GLU A 489 -4.28 -28.08 1.56
CA GLU A 489 -2.85 -28.04 1.90
C GLU A 489 -2.28 -29.44 2.23
N MET A 490 -2.94 -30.16 3.15
CA MET A 490 -2.44 -31.45 3.66
C MET A 490 -2.23 -32.52 2.57
N PRO A 491 -3.15 -32.71 1.60
CA PRO A 491 -2.96 -33.69 0.54
C PRO A 491 -1.69 -33.45 -0.29
N TRP A 492 -1.36 -32.18 -0.54
CA TRP A 492 -0.23 -31.77 -1.40
C TRP A 492 1.09 -31.55 -0.65
N ARG A 493 1.06 -31.55 0.67
CA ARG A 493 2.21 -31.20 1.54
C ARG A 493 3.48 -32.01 1.28
N ASN A 494 3.35 -33.24 0.82
CA ASN A 494 4.47 -34.13 0.51
C ASN A 494 4.71 -34.30 -1.01
N GLY A 495 4.11 -33.47 -1.85
CA GLY A 495 4.08 -33.55 -3.29
C GLY A 495 2.73 -34.06 -3.78
N VAL A 496 2.63 -34.41 -5.08
CA VAL A 496 1.38 -34.90 -5.66
C VAL A 496 0.86 -36.09 -4.85
N PRO A 497 -0.44 -36.11 -4.48
CA PRO A 497 -1.01 -37.21 -3.72
C PRO A 497 -0.89 -38.54 -4.47
N LYS A 498 -0.18 -39.47 -3.88
CA LYS A 498 -0.06 -40.83 -4.43
C LYS A 498 -1.23 -41.66 -3.93
N ARG A 499 -2.03 -42.17 -4.83
CA ARG A 499 -3.08 -43.15 -4.48
C ARG A 499 -2.39 -44.46 -4.05
N LYS A 500 -2.57 -44.87 -2.78
CA LYS A 500 -2.12 -46.18 -2.35
C LYS A 500 -2.88 -47.24 -3.16
N ARG A 501 -2.21 -47.85 -4.12
CA ARG A 501 -2.76 -48.98 -4.85
C ARG A 501 -3.05 -50.08 -3.85
N ARG A 502 -4.31 -50.48 -3.72
CA ARG A 502 -4.73 -51.61 -2.85
C ARG A 502 -4.00 -52.88 -3.26
N GLY A 503 -3.65 -53.00 -4.58
CA GLY A 503 -2.82 -54.10 -5.13
C GLY A 503 -1.36 -54.05 -4.66
N SER A 504 -0.77 -52.88 -4.43
CA SER A 504 0.66 -52.78 -4.05
C SER A 504 0.93 -53.28 -2.62
N MET A 505 -0.05 -53.24 -1.73
CA MET A 505 0.11 -53.82 -0.37
C MET A 505 0.04 -55.33 -0.41
N VAL A 506 -0.86 -55.92 -1.23
CA VAL A 506 -0.99 -57.37 -1.44
C VAL A 506 0.22 -57.88 -2.21
N GLU A 507 0.61 -57.21 -3.29
CA GLU A 507 1.76 -57.52 -4.10
C GLU A 507 3.09 -57.41 -3.31
N ARG A 508 3.21 -56.37 -2.45
CA ARG A 508 4.35 -56.22 -1.54
C ARG A 508 4.40 -57.38 -0.52
N ALA A 509 3.27 -57.72 0.06
CA ALA A 509 3.19 -58.86 0.99
C ALA A 509 3.49 -60.18 0.29
N GLN A 510 3.04 -60.36 -0.98
CA GLN A 510 3.35 -61.58 -1.77
C GLN A 510 4.82 -61.63 -2.19
N LEU A 511 5.44 -60.51 -2.54
CA LEU A 511 6.86 -60.42 -2.89
C LEU A 511 7.75 -60.60 -1.66
N GLU A 512 7.39 -60.01 -0.51
CA GLU A 512 8.07 -60.22 0.77
C GLU A 512 7.94 -61.66 1.25
N ALA A 513 6.78 -62.32 1.07
CA ALA A 513 6.58 -63.74 1.34
C ALA A 513 7.37 -64.64 0.37
N ALA A 514 7.63 -64.19 -0.84
CA ALA A 514 8.46 -64.89 -1.84
C ALA A 514 9.95 -64.53 -1.74
N GLY A 515 10.39 -63.80 -0.73
CA GLY A 515 11.80 -63.43 -0.52
C GLY A 515 12.34 -62.43 -1.59
N LYS A 516 11.44 -61.76 -2.34
CA LYS A 516 11.82 -60.81 -3.38
C LYS A 516 11.65 -59.38 -2.86
N GLU A 517 12.63 -58.54 -3.09
CA GLU A 517 12.60 -57.12 -2.73
C GLU A 517 11.58 -56.37 -3.63
N TYR A 518 10.54 -55.78 -3.03
CA TYR A 518 9.63 -54.91 -3.75
C TYR A 518 10.32 -53.62 -4.15
N LYS A 519 10.62 -53.43 -5.47
CA LYS A 519 11.12 -52.13 -5.98
C LYS A 519 9.96 -51.21 -6.28
N GLU A 520 9.80 -50.19 -5.44
CA GLU A 520 8.84 -49.10 -5.71
C GLU A 520 9.21 -48.38 -7.02
N GLU A 521 8.36 -48.45 -8.02
CA GLU A 521 8.54 -47.78 -9.28
C GLU A 521 8.62 -46.27 -9.06
N LYS A 522 9.75 -45.68 -9.43
CA LYS A 522 9.97 -44.25 -9.25
C LYS A 522 9.22 -43.48 -10.33
N THR A 523 7.96 -43.13 -10.08
CA THR A 523 7.17 -42.24 -10.95
C THR A 523 7.63 -40.79 -10.84
N THR A 524 7.56 -40.06 -11.95
CA THR A 524 7.80 -38.59 -11.93
C THR A 524 6.59 -37.86 -11.36
N PRO A 525 6.75 -36.66 -10.78
CA PRO A 525 5.61 -35.86 -10.30
C PRO A 525 4.55 -35.60 -11.36
N LEU A 526 4.94 -35.48 -12.63
CA LEU A 526 4.03 -35.32 -13.73
C LEU A 526 3.21 -36.58 -13.99
N GLN A 527 3.83 -37.77 -13.94
CA GLN A 527 3.13 -39.05 -14.04
C GLN A 527 2.15 -39.29 -12.90
N ASP A 528 2.55 -38.90 -11.67
CA ASP A 528 1.68 -38.95 -10.49
C ASP A 528 0.48 -38.03 -10.68
N PHE A 529 0.67 -36.81 -11.20
CA PHE A 529 -0.39 -35.86 -11.50
C PHE A 529 -1.34 -36.36 -12.59
N VAL A 530 -0.82 -36.83 -13.72
CA VAL A 530 -1.61 -37.43 -14.81
C VAL A 530 -2.43 -38.62 -14.32
N THR A 531 -1.85 -39.42 -13.43
CA THR A 531 -2.54 -40.55 -12.82
C THR A 531 -3.66 -40.09 -11.89
N LEU A 532 -3.45 -39.02 -11.10
CA LEU A 532 -4.48 -38.41 -10.26
C LEU A 532 -5.65 -37.91 -11.11
N VAL A 533 -5.38 -37.17 -12.17
CA VAL A 533 -6.39 -36.67 -13.13
C VAL A 533 -7.21 -37.79 -13.73
N LYS A 534 -6.57 -38.85 -14.21
CA LYS A 534 -7.25 -40.03 -14.82
C LYS A 534 -8.14 -40.79 -13.83
N HIS A 535 -7.80 -40.82 -12.57
CA HIS A 535 -8.51 -41.63 -11.57
C HIS A 535 -9.51 -40.85 -10.68
N ALA A 536 -9.58 -39.51 -10.86
CA ALA A 536 -10.53 -38.63 -10.19
C ALA A 536 -11.21 -37.68 -11.19
N PRO A 537 -11.83 -38.18 -12.27
CA PRO A 537 -12.32 -37.34 -13.38
C PRO A 537 -13.36 -36.32 -12.90
N PHE A 538 -14.25 -36.68 -11.99
CA PHE A 538 -15.24 -35.77 -11.44
C PHE A 538 -14.61 -34.62 -10.63
N VAL A 539 -13.61 -34.91 -9.79
CA VAL A 539 -12.91 -33.87 -9.03
C VAL A 539 -12.13 -32.94 -9.96
N THR A 540 -11.48 -33.52 -10.98
CA THR A 540 -10.74 -32.75 -11.98
C THR A 540 -11.67 -31.87 -12.81
N ALA A 541 -12.81 -32.41 -13.25
CA ALA A 541 -13.83 -31.64 -13.96
C ALA A 541 -14.42 -30.52 -13.11
N ALA A 542 -14.72 -30.79 -11.82
CA ALA A 542 -15.21 -29.76 -10.89
C ALA A 542 -14.19 -28.66 -10.65
N CYS A 543 -12.91 -29.01 -10.43
CA CYS A 543 -11.84 -28.00 -10.29
C CYS A 543 -11.64 -27.20 -11.59
N GLY A 544 -11.66 -27.87 -12.75
CA GLY A 544 -11.59 -27.20 -14.05
C GLY A 544 -12.78 -26.26 -14.28
N GLY A 545 -13.99 -26.71 -13.97
CA GLY A 545 -15.20 -25.89 -14.05
C GLY A 545 -15.15 -24.64 -13.14
N LEU A 546 -14.65 -24.78 -11.92
CA LEU A 546 -14.48 -23.63 -11.01
C LEU A 546 -13.44 -22.64 -11.53
N ILE A 547 -12.33 -23.11 -12.11
CA ILE A 547 -11.33 -22.23 -12.71
C ILE A 547 -11.93 -21.49 -13.91
N ILE A 548 -12.65 -22.20 -14.79
CA ILE A 548 -13.32 -21.58 -15.96
C ILE A 548 -14.36 -20.56 -15.49
N ALA A 549 -15.17 -20.89 -14.51
CA ALA A 549 -16.15 -19.97 -13.94
C ALA A 549 -15.50 -18.71 -13.34
N SER A 550 -14.40 -18.88 -12.59
CA SER A 550 -13.63 -17.76 -12.04
C SER A 550 -13.09 -16.84 -13.14
N VAL A 551 -12.49 -17.42 -14.19
CA VAL A 551 -11.99 -16.64 -15.34
C VAL A 551 -13.15 -15.94 -16.06
N ALA A 552 -14.26 -16.66 -16.30
CA ALA A 552 -15.44 -16.09 -16.95
C ALA A 552 -16.01 -14.91 -16.14
N CYS A 553 -16.12 -15.02 -14.82
CA CYS A 553 -16.56 -13.92 -13.96
C CYS A 553 -15.58 -12.73 -14.01
N CYS A 554 -14.27 -12.99 -14.01
CA CYS A 554 -13.27 -11.94 -14.14
C CYS A 554 -13.30 -11.20 -15.48
N VAL A 555 -13.79 -11.84 -16.54
CA VAL A 555 -13.85 -11.23 -17.89
C VAL A 555 -15.23 -10.62 -18.17
N ALA A 556 -16.31 -11.32 -17.80
CA ALA A 556 -17.67 -10.96 -18.18
C ALA A 556 -18.33 -9.88 -17.28
N ILE A 557 -17.92 -9.80 -16.01
CA ILE A 557 -18.44 -8.75 -15.12
C ILE A 557 -17.71 -7.45 -15.46
N PRO A 558 -18.42 -6.37 -15.84
CA PRO A 558 -17.75 -5.09 -16.15
C PRO A 558 -17.03 -4.56 -14.91
N PRO A 559 -15.92 -3.82 -15.08
CA PRO A 559 -15.30 -3.09 -13.98
C PRO A 559 -16.32 -2.12 -13.38
N VAL A 560 -16.38 -2.09 -12.06
CA VAL A 560 -17.13 -1.07 -11.33
C VAL A 560 -16.17 0.08 -11.10
N THR A 561 -16.53 1.29 -11.53
CA THR A 561 -15.82 2.49 -11.10
C THR A 561 -16.01 2.62 -9.60
N VAL A 562 -14.94 2.47 -8.86
CA VAL A 562 -14.92 2.76 -7.43
C VAL A 562 -14.71 4.27 -7.33
N ASN A 563 -15.54 4.96 -6.58
CA ASN A 563 -15.40 6.40 -6.33
C ASN A 563 -13.93 6.68 -5.92
N GLY A 564 -13.31 7.67 -6.54
CA GLY A 564 -11.87 7.94 -6.47
C GLY A 564 -11.07 7.43 -7.67
N ASP A 565 -11.65 6.53 -8.50
CA ASP A 565 -11.09 6.13 -9.80
C ASP A 565 -11.91 6.67 -10.97
N ASN A 566 -12.93 7.50 -10.72
CA ASN A 566 -13.68 8.17 -11.76
C ASN A 566 -12.73 9.07 -12.56
N PRO A 567 -12.75 9.03 -13.89
CA PRO A 567 -12.04 10.02 -14.70
C PRO A 567 -12.40 11.45 -14.30
N GLU A 568 -13.65 11.72 -13.93
CA GLU A 568 -14.14 13.01 -13.44
C GLU A 568 -13.47 13.41 -12.09
N ASP A 569 -13.22 12.47 -11.19
CA ASP A 569 -12.48 12.72 -9.94
C ASP A 569 -10.97 12.89 -10.17
N LYS A 570 -10.42 12.36 -11.27
CA LYS A 570 -9.02 12.55 -11.67
C LYS A 570 -8.78 13.85 -12.44
N VAL A 571 -9.81 14.37 -13.06
CA VAL A 571 -9.74 15.62 -13.84
C VAL A 571 -9.88 16.84 -12.92
N LEU A 572 -10.42 16.69 -11.71
CA LEU A 572 -10.51 17.76 -10.71
C LEU A 572 -9.16 18.06 -10.01
N THR A 573 -8.02 17.74 -10.64
CA THR A 573 -6.71 17.87 -9.98
C THR A 573 -6.09 19.26 -10.07
N GLN A 574 -6.76 20.22 -10.68
CA GLN A 574 -6.22 21.58 -10.75
C GLN A 574 -7.11 22.55 -9.98
N ALA A 575 -6.50 23.29 -9.08
CA ALA A 575 -7.15 24.38 -8.37
C ALA A 575 -7.70 25.39 -9.39
N SER A 576 -8.88 25.94 -9.14
CA SER A 576 -9.31 27.11 -9.90
C SER A 576 -8.38 28.26 -9.56
N LEU A 577 -7.66 28.75 -10.57
CA LEU A 577 -6.82 29.93 -10.40
C LEU A 577 -7.75 31.14 -10.25
N ARG A 578 -7.74 31.68 -9.04
CA ARG A 578 -8.38 32.97 -8.77
C ARG A 578 -7.32 34.05 -8.66
N ARG A 579 -7.67 35.19 -9.14
CA ARG A 579 -6.80 36.33 -8.97
C ARG A 579 -6.78 36.74 -7.50
N PRO A 580 -5.62 37.10 -6.96
CA PRO A 580 -5.55 37.77 -5.67
C PRO A 580 -6.46 39.02 -5.65
N LEU A 581 -7.09 39.26 -4.51
CA LEU A 581 -7.84 40.50 -4.29
C LEU A 581 -6.97 41.72 -4.54
N ALA A 582 -7.57 42.90 -4.67
CA ALA A 582 -6.87 44.17 -4.95
C ALA A 582 -5.70 44.45 -3.99
N GLU A 583 -5.71 43.86 -2.79
CA GLU A 583 -4.60 43.90 -1.83
C GLU A 583 -3.61 42.74 -1.95
N GLY A 584 -3.80 41.84 -2.96
CA GLY A 584 -2.86 40.78 -3.32
C GLY A 584 -3.01 39.46 -2.59
N THR A 585 -4.03 39.28 -1.75
CA THR A 585 -4.21 38.06 -0.94
C THR A 585 -5.58 37.42 -1.15
N TYR A 586 -5.64 36.09 -1.00
CA TYR A 586 -6.88 35.34 -0.86
C TYR A 586 -7.33 35.37 0.60
N ASP A 587 -8.61 35.63 0.85
CA ASP A 587 -9.17 35.66 2.21
C ASP A 587 -9.11 34.30 2.95
N VAL A 588 -9.26 33.21 2.18
CA VAL A 588 -9.13 31.82 2.66
C VAL A 588 -8.22 31.06 1.72
N VAL A 589 -7.24 30.37 2.24
CA VAL A 589 -6.42 29.39 1.52
C VAL A 589 -6.71 28.01 2.10
N LEU A 590 -7.39 27.14 1.35
CA LEU A 590 -7.64 25.77 1.73
C LEU A 590 -6.70 24.86 0.94
N ILE A 591 -5.88 24.10 1.65
CA ILE A 591 -4.97 23.11 1.09
C ILE A 591 -5.42 21.73 1.56
N GLY A 592 -6.00 20.95 0.64
CA GLY A 592 -6.66 19.71 0.95
C GLY A 592 -6.14 18.48 0.21
N ASP A 593 -6.57 17.33 0.68
CA ASP A 593 -6.34 16.04 0.02
C ASP A 593 -7.56 15.61 -0.84
N SER A 594 -7.68 14.31 -1.14
CA SER A 594 -8.76 13.76 -1.97
C SER A 594 -10.17 13.97 -1.38
N VAL A 595 -10.30 14.17 -0.08
CA VAL A 595 -11.61 14.44 0.56
C VAL A 595 -12.07 15.84 0.21
N SER A 596 -11.22 16.84 0.42
CA SER A 596 -11.49 18.22 0.02
C SER A 596 -11.66 18.36 -1.49
N LEU A 597 -10.87 17.60 -2.29
CA LEU A 597 -11.01 17.53 -3.74
C LEU A 597 -12.40 17.07 -4.16
N GLY A 598 -12.99 16.10 -3.46
CA GLY A 598 -14.34 15.65 -3.70
C GLY A 598 -15.42 16.73 -3.51
N ALA A 599 -15.15 17.74 -2.68
CA ALA A 599 -16.03 18.87 -2.43
C ALA A 599 -15.57 20.16 -3.13
N ASN A 600 -14.61 20.09 -4.06
CA ASN A 600 -13.96 21.25 -4.64
C ASN A 600 -14.95 22.23 -5.30
N ALA A 601 -15.98 21.73 -5.99
CA ALA A 601 -17.01 22.55 -6.59
C ALA A 601 -17.78 23.38 -5.54
N GLN A 602 -18.25 22.72 -4.48
CA GLN A 602 -18.99 23.37 -3.39
C GLN A 602 -18.12 24.36 -2.62
N LEU A 603 -16.86 23.99 -2.36
CA LEU A 603 -15.91 24.87 -1.68
C LEU A 603 -15.62 26.13 -2.51
N ASN A 604 -15.43 26.01 -3.81
CA ASN A 604 -15.24 27.16 -4.69
C ASN A 604 -16.47 28.04 -4.82
N GLU A 605 -17.66 27.46 -4.72
CA GLU A 605 -18.91 28.22 -4.66
C GLU A 605 -19.03 29.03 -3.36
N MET A 606 -18.68 28.39 -2.22
CA MET A 606 -18.82 29.02 -0.88
C MET A 606 -17.72 30.03 -0.59
N PHE A 607 -16.53 29.86 -1.15
CA PHE A 607 -15.39 30.76 -0.95
C PHE A 607 -15.00 31.49 -2.24
N PRO A 608 -15.82 32.44 -2.70
CA PRO A 608 -15.60 33.11 -3.99
C PRO A 608 -14.32 33.92 -4.07
N GLN A 609 -13.75 34.30 -2.94
CA GLN A 609 -12.47 35.01 -2.80
C GLN A 609 -11.38 34.14 -2.17
N GLY A 610 -11.62 32.83 -2.07
CA GLY A 610 -10.69 31.86 -1.54
C GLY A 610 -9.86 31.18 -2.62
N LEU A 611 -8.75 30.62 -2.23
CA LEU A 611 -7.93 29.70 -3.01
C LEU A 611 -8.15 28.29 -2.49
N ILE A 612 -8.81 27.44 -3.28
CA ILE A 612 -9.08 26.05 -2.93
C ILE A 612 -8.11 25.18 -3.73
N ASP A 613 -7.10 24.66 -3.07
CA ASP A 613 -6.11 23.77 -3.65
C ASP A 613 -6.18 22.39 -3.01
N SER A 614 -6.75 21.44 -3.73
CA SER A 614 -6.94 20.07 -3.25
C SER A 614 -6.39 19.07 -4.26
N ALA A 615 -5.67 18.06 -3.80
CA ALA A 615 -5.05 17.06 -4.64
C ALA A 615 -5.23 15.63 -4.08
N GLY A 616 -5.49 14.68 -4.96
CA GLY A 616 -5.60 13.27 -4.58
C GLY A 616 -4.28 12.72 -4.04
N GLY A 617 -4.32 12.07 -2.88
CA GLY A 617 -3.14 11.47 -2.28
C GLY A 617 -2.23 12.41 -1.50
N ARG A 618 -2.54 13.72 -1.46
CA ARG A 618 -1.71 14.73 -0.77
C ARG A 618 -1.50 14.38 0.69
N GLN A 619 -0.25 14.47 1.12
CA GLN A 619 0.17 14.30 2.51
C GLN A 619 0.47 15.66 3.17
N TRP A 620 0.63 15.69 4.49
CA TRP A 620 0.81 16.93 5.25
C TRP A 620 2.04 17.74 4.81
N PHE A 621 3.17 17.11 4.51
CA PHE A 621 4.39 17.80 4.08
C PHE A 621 4.25 18.40 2.67
N GLU A 622 3.52 17.75 1.76
CA GLU A 622 3.19 18.31 0.44
C GLU A 622 2.25 19.51 0.59
N ALA A 623 1.31 19.45 1.53
CA ALA A 623 0.46 20.59 1.86
C ALA A 623 1.27 21.75 2.47
N LEU A 624 2.26 21.44 3.30
CA LEU A 624 3.16 22.45 3.84
C LEU A 624 4.01 23.11 2.74
N ASP A 625 4.58 22.31 1.83
CA ASP A 625 5.33 22.85 0.67
C ASP A 625 4.46 23.74 -0.22
N THR A 626 3.20 23.35 -0.43
CA THR A 626 2.19 24.13 -1.17
C THR A 626 1.92 25.46 -0.44
N TYR A 627 1.72 25.42 0.87
CA TYR A 627 1.54 26.64 1.68
C TYR A 627 2.75 27.57 1.60
N ILE A 628 3.95 27.02 1.71
CA ILE A 628 5.20 27.79 1.61
C ILE A 628 5.27 28.50 0.25
N GLY A 629 4.90 27.80 -0.83
CA GLY A 629 4.84 28.39 -2.16
C GLY A 629 3.88 29.58 -2.23
N TYR A 630 2.68 29.46 -1.66
CA TYR A 630 1.69 30.54 -1.62
C TYR A 630 2.08 31.69 -0.68
N ARG A 631 2.69 31.37 0.47
CA ARG A 631 3.25 32.36 1.38
C ARG A 631 4.33 33.20 0.68
N ASP A 632 5.27 32.53 0.01
CA ASP A 632 6.38 33.18 -0.66
C ASP A 632 5.93 34.00 -1.89
N ALA A 633 4.81 33.62 -2.50
CA ALA A 633 4.13 34.40 -3.54
C ALA A 633 3.34 35.61 -2.98
N GLY A 634 3.19 35.70 -1.65
CA GLY A 634 2.48 36.80 -0.98
C GLY A 634 0.96 36.80 -1.18
N VAL A 635 0.37 35.61 -1.48
CA VAL A 635 -1.07 35.49 -1.77
C VAL A 635 -1.91 34.96 -0.62
N VAL A 636 -1.30 34.59 0.50
CA VAL A 636 -1.98 34.02 1.68
C VAL A 636 -2.55 35.16 2.55
N GLY A 637 -3.90 35.20 2.66
CA GLY A 637 -4.60 36.09 3.60
C GLY A 637 -4.63 35.57 5.02
N ASP A 638 -5.65 35.97 5.78
CA ASP A 638 -5.68 35.72 7.22
C ASP A 638 -6.04 34.29 7.61
N THR A 639 -6.77 33.55 6.78
CA THR A 639 -7.28 32.22 7.11
C THR A 639 -6.64 31.15 6.23
N VAL A 640 -6.08 30.13 6.87
CA VAL A 640 -5.49 28.94 6.25
C VAL A 640 -6.17 27.68 6.77
N ILE A 641 -6.58 26.80 5.86
CA ILE A 641 -7.27 25.56 6.21
C ILE A 641 -6.49 24.37 5.64
N PHE A 642 -6.17 23.42 6.49
CA PHE A 642 -5.55 22.17 6.09
C PHE A 642 -6.52 20.99 6.21
N GLY A 643 -6.85 20.38 5.07
CA GLY A 643 -7.68 19.18 4.99
C GLY A 643 -6.82 17.97 4.60
N VAL A 644 -5.88 17.57 5.47
CA VAL A 644 -4.91 16.49 5.22
C VAL A 644 -4.88 15.49 6.38
N GLY A 645 -4.29 14.33 6.16
CA GLY A 645 -4.20 13.25 7.15
C GLY A 645 -4.86 11.94 6.70
N THR A 646 -5.60 11.96 5.59
CA THR A 646 -6.22 10.76 5.03
C THR A 646 -5.19 9.84 4.37
N ASN A 647 -4.15 10.40 3.78
CA ASN A 647 -3.16 9.68 2.97
C ASN A 647 -1.83 9.41 3.68
N GLY A 648 -1.70 9.78 4.94
CA GLY A 648 -0.48 9.60 5.72
C GLY A 648 -0.70 9.83 7.20
N GLN A 649 0.36 9.77 7.98
CA GLN A 649 0.26 10.17 9.39
C GLN A 649 0.14 11.69 9.50
N LEU A 650 -0.54 12.13 10.57
CA LEU A 650 -0.57 13.51 11.03
C LEU A 650 -0.54 13.49 12.55
N LEU A 651 0.65 13.67 13.12
CA LEU A 651 0.89 13.60 14.56
C LEU A 651 1.34 14.96 15.10
N ASP A 652 1.55 15.05 16.40
CA ASP A 652 1.94 16.29 17.06
C ASP A 652 3.19 16.93 16.43
N ASP A 653 4.25 16.12 16.18
CA ASP A 653 5.50 16.60 15.58
C ASP A 653 5.30 17.10 14.14
N ASP A 654 4.38 16.48 13.38
CA ASP A 654 4.05 16.85 12.01
C ASP A 654 3.31 18.19 11.98
N ILE A 655 2.32 18.38 12.86
CA ILE A 655 1.58 19.63 13.01
C ILE A 655 2.49 20.74 13.54
N ASP A 656 3.37 20.45 14.50
CA ASP A 656 4.33 21.42 15.02
C ASP A 656 5.30 21.90 13.92
N ALA A 657 5.69 21.01 12.99
CA ALA A 657 6.49 21.37 11.82
C ALA A 657 5.72 22.31 10.86
N MET A 658 4.42 22.05 10.64
CA MET A 658 3.56 22.95 9.85
C MET A 658 3.43 24.32 10.52
N MET A 659 3.13 24.34 11.80
CA MET A 659 2.94 25.59 12.56
C MET A 659 4.23 26.43 12.69
N ALA A 660 5.41 25.82 12.63
CA ALA A 660 6.68 26.54 12.64
C ALA A 660 6.89 27.42 11.39
N GLU A 661 6.27 27.09 10.27
CA GLU A 661 6.34 27.83 9.02
C GLU A 661 5.21 28.87 8.85
N ILE A 662 4.18 28.82 9.71
CA ILE A 662 3.01 29.68 9.60
C ILE A 662 3.14 30.84 10.60
N SER A 663 2.89 32.06 10.11
CA SER A 663 2.94 33.26 10.95
C SER A 663 1.84 33.21 12.04
N PRO A 664 2.15 33.64 13.29
CA PRO A 664 1.19 33.60 14.41
C PRO A 664 -0.03 34.51 14.25
N ASP A 665 0.00 35.43 13.29
CA ASP A 665 -1.13 36.31 12.95
C ASP A 665 -2.17 35.64 12.06
N LYS A 666 -1.85 34.46 11.47
CA LYS A 666 -2.78 33.70 10.66
C LYS A 666 -3.71 32.86 11.52
N HIS A 667 -4.97 32.76 11.15
CA HIS A 667 -5.92 31.81 11.68
C HIS A 667 -5.79 30.47 10.93
N VAL A 668 -5.36 29.43 11.62
CA VAL A 668 -5.10 28.13 11.04
C VAL A 668 -6.21 27.15 11.45
N TRP A 669 -6.77 26.44 10.50
CA TRP A 669 -7.80 25.45 10.75
C TRP A 669 -7.34 24.09 10.25
N PHE A 670 -7.49 23.07 11.09
CA PHE A 670 -7.28 21.68 10.69
C PHE A 670 -8.62 20.95 10.63
N ILE A 671 -8.84 20.18 9.57
CA ILE A 671 -10.05 19.37 9.41
C ILE A 671 -9.78 17.98 9.97
N THR A 672 -10.64 17.49 10.88
CA THR A 672 -10.51 16.12 11.40
C THR A 672 -10.76 15.09 10.29
N VAL A 673 -10.06 13.96 10.39
CA VAL A 673 -10.03 12.91 9.37
C VAL A 673 -11.06 11.84 9.67
N ARG A 674 -11.82 11.45 8.67
CA ARG A 674 -12.72 10.30 8.70
C ARG A 674 -12.19 9.16 7.83
N GLY A 675 -12.30 7.93 8.33
CA GLY A 675 -11.97 6.74 7.54
C GLY A 675 -11.93 5.47 8.37
N PRO A 676 -11.72 4.31 7.72
CA PRO A 676 -11.80 3.00 8.36
C PRO A 676 -10.57 2.65 9.21
N ALA A 677 -9.50 3.42 9.14
CA ALA A 677 -8.26 3.10 9.86
C ALA A 677 -8.31 3.62 11.30
N ALA A 678 -7.97 2.76 12.27
CA ALA A 678 -7.93 3.13 13.68
C ALA A 678 -6.95 4.28 14.00
N ASN A 679 -5.97 4.52 13.13
CA ASN A 679 -4.99 5.60 13.28
C ASN A 679 -5.62 6.99 13.15
N TYR A 680 -6.72 7.15 12.42
CA TYR A 680 -7.36 8.45 12.24
C TYR A 680 -7.83 9.07 13.55
N LEU A 681 -8.26 8.26 14.52
CA LEU A 681 -8.60 8.77 15.85
C LEU A 681 -7.39 9.45 16.53
N ARG A 682 -6.19 8.89 16.36
CA ARG A 682 -4.96 9.48 16.89
C ARG A 682 -4.56 10.75 16.16
N TYR A 683 -4.79 10.82 14.84
CA TYR A 683 -4.55 12.05 14.07
C TYR A 683 -5.52 13.13 14.51
N ASN A 684 -6.80 12.79 14.70
CA ASN A 684 -7.79 13.71 15.23
C ASN A 684 -7.44 14.18 16.66
N GLU A 685 -6.95 13.27 17.52
CA GLU A 685 -6.43 13.67 18.85
C GLU A 685 -5.24 14.63 18.76
N ALA A 686 -4.34 14.47 17.79
CA ALA A 686 -3.23 15.39 17.57
C ALA A 686 -3.73 16.77 17.08
N ILE A 687 -4.72 16.80 16.18
CA ILE A 687 -5.38 18.03 15.73
C ILE A 687 -6.02 18.76 16.92
N TRP A 688 -6.77 18.07 17.78
CA TRP A 688 -7.37 18.67 18.97
C TRP A 688 -6.33 19.20 19.94
N ARG A 689 -5.24 18.46 20.19
CA ARG A 689 -4.12 18.94 21.02
C ARG A 689 -3.41 20.15 20.42
N ALA A 690 -3.36 20.26 19.09
CA ALA A 690 -2.79 21.44 18.43
C ALA A 690 -3.63 22.70 18.73
N ALA A 691 -4.95 22.59 18.71
CA ALA A 691 -5.84 23.69 19.10
C ALA A 691 -5.69 24.09 20.58
N GLU A 692 -5.29 23.15 21.45
CA GLU A 692 -4.95 23.47 22.85
C GLU A 692 -3.58 24.15 22.99
N ARG A 693 -2.60 23.80 22.10
CA ARG A 693 -1.22 24.33 22.16
C ARG A 693 -1.08 25.71 21.51
N TYR A 694 -1.79 25.93 20.41
CA TYR A 694 -1.66 27.13 19.59
C TYR A 694 -2.94 27.96 19.64
N SER A 695 -2.86 29.19 20.11
CA SER A 695 -4.02 30.10 20.26
C SER A 695 -4.66 30.51 18.93
N ASN A 696 -3.94 30.36 17.81
CA ASN A 696 -4.39 30.68 16.47
C ASN A 696 -4.82 29.45 15.66
N VAL A 697 -4.95 28.27 16.29
CA VAL A 697 -5.41 27.04 15.67
C VAL A 697 -6.84 26.73 16.08
N GLY A 698 -7.70 26.47 15.10
CA GLY A 698 -9.06 25.95 15.27
C GLY A 698 -9.23 24.57 14.65
N VAL A 699 -10.31 23.89 14.99
CA VAL A 699 -10.66 22.56 14.49
C VAL A 699 -11.98 22.60 13.74
N ILE A 700 -12.00 22.04 12.55
CA ILE A 700 -13.21 21.74 11.78
C ILE A 700 -13.48 20.24 11.95
N ASP A 701 -14.48 19.91 12.78
CA ASP A 701 -14.71 18.51 13.18
C ASP A 701 -15.55 17.73 12.18
N TRP A 702 -14.96 17.35 11.04
CA TRP A 702 -15.59 16.49 10.04
C TRP A 702 -15.86 15.07 10.57
N TYR A 703 -14.95 14.54 11.41
CA TYR A 703 -15.16 13.23 12.01
C TYR A 703 -16.43 13.22 12.86
N GLY A 704 -16.56 14.16 13.79
CA GLY A 704 -17.73 14.27 14.65
C GLY A 704 -19.03 14.57 13.87
N ALA A 705 -18.99 15.47 12.90
CA ALA A 705 -20.14 15.80 12.05
C ALA A 705 -20.62 14.64 11.17
N SER A 706 -19.73 13.73 10.81
CA SER A 706 -20.02 12.58 9.95
C SER A 706 -20.15 11.26 10.72
N GLU A 707 -19.95 11.25 12.04
CA GLU A 707 -20.08 10.05 12.86
C GLU A 707 -21.52 9.52 12.82
N GLY A 708 -21.68 8.24 12.52
CA GLY A 708 -22.99 7.60 12.36
C GLY A 708 -23.72 7.92 11.05
N HIS A 709 -23.16 8.79 10.19
CA HIS A 709 -23.71 9.15 8.88
C HIS A 709 -22.92 8.49 7.75
N ASP A 710 -23.00 7.16 7.65
CA ASP A 710 -22.30 6.38 6.61
C ASP A 710 -22.74 6.77 5.19
N ALA A 711 -23.90 7.42 5.05
CA ALA A 711 -24.41 7.92 3.78
C ALA A 711 -23.66 9.16 3.25
N TYR A 712 -22.84 9.84 4.03
CA TYR A 712 -22.07 10.99 3.56
C TYR A 712 -20.81 10.61 2.78
N VAL A 713 -20.40 9.35 2.88
CA VAL A 713 -19.20 8.86 2.23
C VAL A 713 -19.48 7.65 1.33
N SER A 714 -18.59 7.42 0.42
CA SER A 714 -18.57 6.24 -0.45
C SER A 714 -18.35 4.95 0.33
N ASP A 715 -18.41 3.81 -0.34
CA ASP A 715 -18.18 2.49 0.26
C ASP A 715 -16.77 2.32 0.86
N ASP A 716 -15.82 3.18 0.52
CA ASP A 716 -14.47 3.18 1.09
C ASP A 716 -14.40 3.84 2.48
N GLY A 717 -15.43 4.56 2.86
CA GLY A 717 -15.52 5.23 4.16
C GLY A 717 -14.74 6.54 4.28
N ILE A 718 -14.23 7.06 3.16
CA ILE A 718 -13.34 8.23 3.11
C ILE A 718 -13.88 9.29 2.15
N HIS A 719 -14.03 8.95 0.86
CA HIS A 719 -14.41 9.90 -0.16
C HIS A 719 -15.88 10.30 -0.04
N LEU A 720 -16.14 11.56 -0.23
CA LEU A 720 -17.48 12.14 -0.10
C LEU A 720 -18.38 11.68 -1.24
N ASN A 721 -19.64 11.37 -0.92
CA ASN A 721 -20.69 11.25 -1.92
C ASN A 721 -21.38 12.60 -2.16
N GLY A 722 -22.42 12.64 -3.02
CA GLY A 722 -23.10 13.89 -3.38
C GLY A 722 -23.66 14.67 -2.17
N GLU A 723 -24.24 13.98 -1.18
CA GLU A 723 -24.76 14.60 0.06
C GLU A 723 -23.59 15.03 0.98
N GLY A 724 -22.59 14.16 1.15
CA GLY A 724 -21.43 14.44 1.99
C GLY A 724 -20.63 15.64 1.53
N ARG A 725 -20.53 15.89 0.21
CA ARG A 725 -19.85 17.07 -0.37
C ARG A 725 -20.46 18.37 0.17
N ASN A 726 -21.78 18.46 0.16
CA ASN A 726 -22.49 19.63 0.64
C ASN A 726 -22.34 19.80 2.16
N VAL A 727 -22.46 18.73 2.93
CA VAL A 727 -22.31 18.76 4.40
C VAL A 727 -20.90 19.17 4.77
N TYR A 728 -19.87 18.61 4.10
CA TYR A 728 -18.46 18.94 4.33
C TYR A 728 -18.16 20.41 4.07
N ALA A 729 -18.60 20.93 2.92
CA ALA A 729 -18.36 22.32 2.55
C ALA A 729 -19.11 23.29 3.48
N ASN A 730 -20.37 22.99 3.82
CA ASN A 730 -21.15 23.77 4.78
C ASN A 730 -20.52 23.78 6.19
N LEU A 731 -19.98 22.64 6.65
CA LEU A 731 -19.29 22.55 7.93
C LEU A 731 -18.09 23.48 7.98
N ILE A 732 -17.25 23.47 6.93
CA ILE A 732 -16.09 24.35 6.83
C ILE A 732 -16.53 25.82 6.88
N TYR A 733 -17.47 26.18 6.02
CA TYR A 733 -18.00 27.54 5.89
C TYR A 733 -18.56 28.08 7.23
N SER A 734 -19.38 27.29 7.90
CA SER A 734 -20.01 27.70 9.16
C SER A 734 -19.04 27.74 10.34
N THR A 735 -18.04 26.84 10.37
CA THR A 735 -17.11 26.74 11.51
C THR A 735 -16.15 27.92 11.55
N ILE A 736 -15.66 28.37 10.37
CA ILE A 736 -14.72 29.50 10.32
C ILE A 736 -15.40 30.88 10.38
N ASP A 737 -16.72 30.93 10.49
CA ASP A 737 -17.53 32.16 10.46
C ASP A 737 -17.11 33.08 9.30
N TYR A 738 -17.05 32.47 8.10
CA TYR A 738 -16.57 33.14 6.90
C TYR A 738 -17.34 34.41 6.60
N LYS A 739 -16.61 35.53 6.59
CA LYS A 739 -17.12 36.82 6.14
C LYS A 739 -16.25 37.26 4.99
N PRO A 740 -16.77 37.16 3.74
CA PRO A 740 -16.01 37.58 2.58
C PRO A 740 -15.56 39.05 2.78
N LEU A 741 -14.29 39.30 2.52
CA LEU A 741 -13.76 40.68 2.50
C LEU A 741 -14.60 41.45 1.49
N ARG A 742 -15.53 42.23 1.97
CA ARG A 742 -16.35 43.12 1.12
C ARG A 742 -15.46 44.29 0.74
N HIS A 743 -14.85 44.23 -0.42
CA HIS A 743 -14.46 45.44 -1.12
C HIS A 743 -15.73 46.06 -1.66
N GLU A 744 -16.38 46.89 -0.86
CA GLU A 744 -17.67 47.52 -1.19
C GLU A 744 -17.63 48.37 -2.49
N ASP A 745 -16.44 48.59 -3.04
CA ASP A 745 -16.23 49.54 -4.17
C ASP A 745 -15.45 48.95 -5.37
N THR A 746 -15.07 47.66 -5.40
CA THR A 746 -14.28 47.18 -6.51
C THR A 746 -15.12 46.39 -7.51
N VAL A 747 -15.74 47.08 -8.43
CA VAL A 747 -16.31 46.45 -9.61
C VAL A 747 -15.13 46.26 -10.61
N TYR A 748 -14.88 45.04 -10.99
CA TYR A 748 -13.85 44.72 -11.97
C TYR A 748 -14.34 45.19 -13.37
N PRO A 749 -13.54 45.92 -14.17
CA PRO A 749 -13.96 46.35 -15.50
C PRO A 749 -14.30 45.18 -16.41
N VAL A 750 -13.61 44.06 -16.26
CA VAL A 750 -13.86 42.81 -16.98
C VAL A 750 -13.76 41.62 -16.03
N THR A 751 -14.72 40.70 -16.13
CA THR A 751 -14.70 39.41 -15.42
C THR A 751 -14.59 38.29 -16.45
N LEU A 752 -13.50 37.51 -16.41
CA LEU A 752 -13.31 36.34 -17.27
C LEU A 752 -13.62 35.08 -16.45
N VAL A 753 -14.58 34.30 -16.96
CA VAL A 753 -14.92 32.98 -16.39
C VAL A 753 -14.66 31.92 -17.46
N GLY A 754 -13.61 31.14 -17.31
CA GLY A 754 -13.08 30.28 -18.36
C GLY A 754 -12.90 28.82 -17.98
N SER A 755 -12.68 28.00 -19.00
CA SER A 755 -12.32 26.57 -18.89
C SER A 755 -10.88 26.32 -19.39
N THR A 756 -10.56 25.15 -19.82
CA THR A 756 -9.21 24.62 -20.11
C THR A 756 -8.29 25.57 -20.89
N ALA A 757 -8.70 26.12 -22.03
CA ALA A 757 -7.85 27.02 -22.81
C ALA A 757 -7.56 28.35 -22.08
N CYS A 758 -8.53 28.89 -21.35
CA CYS A 758 -8.30 30.03 -20.47
C CYS A 758 -7.37 29.69 -19.31
N MET A 759 -7.42 28.49 -18.81
CA MET A 759 -6.53 28.03 -17.74
C MET A 759 -5.07 27.94 -18.19
N ASP A 760 -4.82 27.41 -19.39
CA ASP A 760 -3.47 27.41 -19.97
C ASP A 760 -2.89 28.82 -20.12
N ALA A 761 -3.75 29.80 -20.38
CA ALA A 761 -3.38 31.21 -20.54
C ALA A 761 -3.46 32.05 -19.25
N ALA A 762 -3.94 31.49 -18.13
CA ALA A 762 -4.35 32.23 -16.94
C ALA A 762 -3.26 33.11 -16.33
N GLU A 763 -2.06 32.57 -16.17
CA GLU A 763 -0.91 33.31 -15.60
C GLU A 763 -0.55 34.52 -16.43
N ARG A 764 -0.54 34.39 -17.75
CA ARG A 764 -0.25 35.46 -18.65
C ARG A 764 -1.41 36.46 -18.81
N LEU A 765 -2.66 35.99 -18.79
CA LEU A 765 -3.83 36.85 -18.75
C LEU A 765 -3.79 37.76 -17.51
N ALA A 766 -3.50 37.17 -16.35
CA ALA A 766 -3.39 37.94 -15.11
C ALA A 766 -2.22 38.94 -15.13
N ALA A 767 -1.09 38.59 -15.74
CA ALA A 767 0.05 39.49 -15.87
C ALA A 767 -0.21 40.64 -16.85
N ASN A 768 -0.89 40.37 -17.99
CA ASN A 768 -1.16 41.38 -19.00
C ASN A 768 -2.38 42.27 -18.68
N LEU A 769 -3.37 41.72 -17.97
CA LEU A 769 -4.65 42.36 -17.66
C LEU A 769 -4.87 42.43 -16.13
N PRO A 770 -4.01 43.15 -15.42
CA PRO A 770 -4.00 43.19 -13.97
C PRO A 770 -5.29 43.75 -13.34
N GLN A 771 -6.12 44.44 -14.07
CA GLN A 771 -7.41 44.98 -13.61
C GLN A 771 -8.60 44.03 -13.84
N TRP A 772 -8.39 42.85 -14.49
CA TRP A 772 -9.47 41.88 -14.73
C TRP A 772 -9.62 40.92 -13.55
N MET A 773 -10.86 40.53 -13.31
CA MET A 773 -11.11 39.37 -12.53
C MET A 773 -11.01 38.10 -13.41
N ILE A 774 -10.11 37.18 -13.11
CA ILE A 774 -9.88 35.96 -13.88
C ILE A 774 -10.22 34.76 -12.99
N ASP A 775 -11.32 34.08 -13.33
CA ASP A 775 -11.77 32.84 -12.69
C ASP A 775 -11.76 31.72 -13.73
N VAL A 776 -10.78 30.84 -13.67
CA VAL A 776 -10.60 29.76 -14.61
C VAL A 776 -10.50 28.42 -13.86
N ALA A 777 -11.10 27.39 -14.45
CA ALA A 777 -11.00 26.04 -13.93
C ALA A 777 -10.96 25.05 -15.08
N ASP A 778 -10.20 23.99 -14.92
CA ASP A 778 -10.18 22.92 -15.91
C ASP A 778 -11.55 22.24 -16.00
N VAL A 779 -11.94 21.88 -17.23
CA VAL A 779 -13.19 21.14 -17.51
C VAL A 779 -14.48 21.83 -17.02
N ARG A 780 -14.45 23.15 -16.77
CA ARG A 780 -15.67 23.87 -16.36
C ARG A 780 -16.72 23.86 -17.47
N ASP A 781 -17.90 23.35 -17.19
CA ASP A 781 -18.99 23.34 -18.15
C ASP A 781 -19.80 24.66 -18.15
N ILE A 782 -20.70 24.80 -19.12
CA ILE A 782 -21.50 26.01 -19.34
C ILE A 782 -22.39 26.31 -18.12
N ALA A 783 -23.00 25.30 -17.51
CA ALA A 783 -23.88 25.47 -16.36
C ALA A 783 -23.08 26.00 -15.14
N ALA A 784 -21.93 25.42 -14.85
CA ALA A 784 -21.04 25.91 -13.80
C ALA A 784 -20.48 27.31 -14.10
N THR A 785 -20.27 27.64 -15.38
CA THR A 785 -19.89 29.01 -15.80
C THR A 785 -21.01 30.00 -15.50
N ALA A 786 -22.26 29.66 -15.81
CA ALA A 786 -23.43 30.50 -15.54
C ALA A 786 -23.63 30.72 -14.02
N GLU A 787 -23.46 29.67 -13.21
CA GLU A 787 -23.52 29.77 -11.75
C GLU A 787 -22.47 30.72 -11.19
N ARG A 788 -21.26 30.72 -11.77
CA ARG A 788 -20.19 31.65 -11.38
C ARG A 788 -20.51 33.06 -11.71
N ILE A 789 -21.03 33.35 -12.92
CA ILE A 789 -21.48 34.70 -13.34
C ILE A 789 -22.56 35.19 -12.39
N LYS A 790 -23.55 34.34 -12.09
CA LYS A 790 -24.64 34.68 -11.16
C LYS A 790 -24.11 35.02 -9.77
N LEU A 791 -23.20 34.21 -9.24
CA LEU A 791 -22.55 34.46 -7.95
C LEU A 791 -21.87 35.85 -7.91
N TYR A 792 -21.11 36.21 -8.95
CA TYR A 792 -20.45 37.51 -9.05
C TYR A 792 -21.42 38.64 -9.24
N SER A 793 -22.52 38.41 -9.94
CA SER A 793 -23.66 39.36 -10.03
C SER A 793 -24.28 39.62 -8.66
N ASP A 794 -24.58 38.53 -7.91
CA ASP A 794 -25.16 38.64 -6.57
C ASP A 794 -24.22 39.34 -5.57
N GLN A 795 -22.88 39.19 -5.75
CA GLN A 795 -21.84 39.88 -4.98
C GLN A 795 -21.60 41.32 -5.44
N LYS A 796 -22.22 41.76 -6.53
CA LYS A 796 -22.06 43.09 -7.15
C LYS A 796 -20.62 43.45 -7.56
N VAL A 797 -19.86 42.43 -7.95
CA VAL A 797 -18.47 42.61 -8.43
C VAL A 797 -18.33 42.53 -9.94
N LEU A 798 -19.40 42.17 -10.67
CA LEU A 798 -19.43 42.18 -12.13
C LEU A 798 -19.39 43.60 -12.68
N GLY A 799 -18.43 43.86 -13.57
CA GLY A 799 -18.36 45.08 -14.34
C GLY A 799 -19.16 45.03 -15.63
N PRO A 800 -18.88 46.00 -16.53
CA PRO A 800 -19.61 46.12 -17.81
C PRO A 800 -19.34 44.98 -18.78
N ASP A 801 -18.23 44.26 -18.64
CA ASP A 801 -17.80 43.20 -19.54
C ASP A 801 -17.59 41.90 -18.83
N VAL A 802 -18.21 40.82 -19.33
CA VAL A 802 -18.01 39.47 -18.88
C VAL A 802 -17.52 38.61 -20.04
N VAL A 803 -16.39 37.93 -19.87
CA VAL A 803 -15.79 37.08 -20.90
C VAL A 803 -15.98 35.62 -20.47
N VAL A 804 -16.49 34.79 -21.35
CA VAL A 804 -16.65 33.34 -21.09
C VAL A 804 -15.99 32.51 -22.19
N ASN A 805 -15.33 31.45 -21.84
CA ASN A 805 -14.90 30.41 -22.76
C ASN A 805 -15.86 29.23 -22.61
N VAL A 806 -16.53 28.84 -23.68
CA VAL A 806 -17.48 27.75 -23.70
C VAL A 806 -17.04 26.63 -24.64
N GLY A 807 -16.72 25.51 -24.07
CA GLY A 807 -16.93 24.28 -24.76
C GLY A 807 -15.93 23.70 -25.69
N ASN A 808 -14.70 23.42 -25.19
CA ASN A 808 -13.83 22.47 -25.90
C ASN A 808 -14.13 21.00 -25.56
N LEU A 809 -14.88 20.73 -24.51
CA LEU A 809 -14.85 19.41 -23.84
C LEU A 809 -16.02 18.48 -24.15
N LYS A 810 -17.18 18.99 -24.56
CA LYS A 810 -18.37 18.16 -24.88
C LYS A 810 -19.33 18.88 -25.79
N PRO A 811 -20.18 18.17 -26.54
CA PRO A 811 -21.26 18.78 -27.30
C PRO A 811 -22.32 19.39 -26.34
N PHE A 812 -22.90 20.50 -26.76
CA PHE A 812 -23.98 21.16 -26.05
C PHE A 812 -25.09 21.60 -27.03
N THR A 813 -26.21 22.09 -26.51
CA THR A 813 -27.35 22.59 -27.29
C THR A 813 -27.48 24.10 -27.16
N ALA A 814 -28.30 24.74 -28.02
CA ALA A 814 -28.56 26.16 -27.91
C ALA A 814 -29.20 26.56 -26.57
N ASN A 815 -29.97 25.66 -25.97
CA ASN A 815 -30.59 25.91 -24.65
C ASN A 815 -29.57 25.93 -23.50
N ASP A 816 -28.47 25.26 -23.64
CA ASP A 816 -27.41 25.23 -22.60
C ASP A 816 -26.69 26.58 -22.48
N LEU A 817 -26.75 27.46 -23.52
CA LEU A 817 -26.12 28.78 -23.52
C LEU A 817 -27.01 29.85 -22.86
N GLU A 818 -28.33 29.66 -22.82
CA GLU A 818 -29.28 30.68 -22.28
C GLU A 818 -29.00 31.00 -20.80
N PRO A 819 -28.64 30.06 -19.91
CA PRO A 819 -28.30 30.35 -18.52
C PRO A 819 -27.16 31.36 -18.37
N LEU A 820 -26.22 31.46 -19.33
CA LEU A 820 -25.18 32.46 -19.30
C LEU A 820 -25.73 33.89 -19.41
N TYR A 821 -26.68 34.08 -20.32
CA TYR A 821 -27.35 35.34 -20.47
C TYR A 821 -28.25 35.67 -19.27
N ASP A 822 -29.01 34.71 -18.80
CA ASP A 822 -29.86 34.86 -17.61
C ASP A 822 -29.06 35.25 -16.38
N ALA A 823 -27.86 34.65 -16.20
CA ALA A 823 -26.95 34.98 -15.12
C ALA A 823 -26.35 36.38 -15.24
N LEU A 824 -26.02 36.82 -16.47
CA LEU A 824 -25.45 38.13 -16.74
C LEU A 824 -26.42 39.25 -16.30
N VAL A 825 -27.70 39.08 -16.54
CA VAL A 825 -28.74 40.09 -16.27
C VAL A 825 -29.55 39.83 -15.01
N ALA A 826 -29.13 38.88 -14.18
CA ALA A 826 -29.85 38.42 -12.99
C ALA A 826 -30.20 39.54 -12.00
N ASP A 827 -29.34 40.55 -11.85
CA ASP A 827 -29.53 41.71 -10.99
C ASP A 827 -30.28 42.84 -11.62
N GLY A 828 -30.74 42.69 -12.89
CA GLY A 828 -31.50 43.66 -13.67
C GLY A 828 -30.65 44.63 -14.50
N ASP A 829 -29.33 44.51 -14.50
CA ASP A 829 -28.45 45.31 -15.36
C ASP A 829 -28.34 44.68 -16.74
N THR A 830 -29.08 45.22 -17.71
CA THR A 830 -29.11 44.80 -19.10
C THR A 830 -28.07 45.53 -19.99
N THR A 831 -27.25 46.39 -19.40
CA THR A 831 -26.19 47.14 -20.13
C THR A 831 -24.86 46.38 -20.22
N ARG A 832 -24.66 45.34 -19.43
CA ARG A 832 -23.47 44.48 -19.46
C ARG A 832 -23.34 43.77 -20.80
N ARG A 833 -22.09 43.61 -21.25
CA ARG A 833 -21.72 42.84 -22.43
C ARG A 833 -21.20 41.46 -22.04
N LEU A 834 -21.65 40.45 -22.76
CA LEU A 834 -21.08 39.08 -22.65
C LEU A 834 -20.25 38.84 -23.90
N TRP A 835 -18.97 38.45 -23.65
CA TRP A 835 -18.05 38.07 -24.70
C TRP A 835 -17.87 36.54 -24.63
N VAL A 836 -18.22 35.87 -25.73
CA VAL A 836 -18.16 34.40 -25.76
C VAL A 836 -17.04 33.94 -26.66
N ILE A 837 -16.05 33.29 -26.09
CA ILE A 837 -14.93 32.73 -26.86
C ILE A 837 -15.39 31.35 -27.38
N ASN A 838 -15.33 31.18 -28.71
CA ASN A 838 -15.61 29.87 -29.31
C ASN A 838 -14.44 28.90 -29.10
N GLY A 839 -14.68 27.59 -29.34
CA GLY A 839 -13.71 26.54 -29.07
C GLY A 839 -12.90 26.12 -30.29
N ARG A 840 -11.66 25.64 -30.04
CA ARG A 840 -10.91 24.82 -30.97
C ARG A 840 -10.53 23.52 -30.25
N SER A 841 -10.96 22.39 -30.79
CA SER A 841 -10.74 21.06 -30.26
C SER A 841 -10.68 20.05 -31.39
N ALA A 842 -10.01 18.94 -31.19
CA ALA A 842 -10.00 17.80 -32.13
C ALA A 842 -11.37 17.08 -32.22
N GLY A 843 -12.30 17.39 -31.30
CA GLY A 843 -13.65 16.79 -31.29
C GLY A 843 -14.52 17.19 -32.46
N SER A 844 -15.24 16.25 -33.07
CA SER A 844 -16.14 16.46 -34.23
C SER A 844 -17.29 17.43 -33.91
N TRP A 845 -17.63 17.63 -32.66
CA TRP A 845 -18.66 18.54 -32.20
C TRP A 845 -18.24 20.03 -32.23
N CYS A 846 -16.95 20.32 -32.28
CA CYS A 846 -16.42 21.67 -32.12
C CYS A 846 -17.04 22.67 -33.11
N GLN A 847 -17.13 22.32 -34.40
CA GLN A 847 -17.76 23.18 -35.40
C GLN A 847 -19.26 23.39 -35.14
N THR A 848 -19.96 22.36 -34.65
CA THR A 848 -21.38 22.46 -34.30
C THR A 848 -21.56 23.38 -33.10
N ASN A 849 -20.74 23.22 -32.07
CA ASN A 849 -20.74 24.10 -30.90
C ASN A 849 -20.46 25.56 -31.28
N ASN A 850 -19.46 25.80 -32.13
CA ASN A 850 -19.12 27.14 -32.59
C ASN A 850 -20.25 27.79 -33.39
N ALA A 851 -20.97 27.02 -34.20
CA ALA A 851 -22.16 27.51 -34.90
C ALA A 851 -23.30 27.87 -33.91
N LEU A 852 -23.48 27.12 -32.82
CA LEU A 852 -24.45 27.46 -31.77
C LEU A 852 -24.03 28.72 -31.00
N VAL A 853 -22.76 28.88 -30.70
CA VAL A 853 -22.22 30.11 -30.09
C VAL A 853 -22.49 31.31 -30.98
N ALA A 854 -22.23 31.23 -32.27
CA ALA A 854 -22.49 32.32 -33.22
C ALA A 854 -24.00 32.66 -33.24
N GLN A 855 -24.88 31.68 -33.29
CA GLN A 855 -26.34 31.92 -33.22
C GLN A 855 -26.79 32.56 -31.89
N PHE A 856 -26.16 32.19 -30.78
CA PHE A 856 -26.41 32.77 -29.46
C PHE A 856 -25.97 34.24 -29.42
N CYS A 857 -24.83 34.58 -30.01
CA CYS A 857 -24.36 35.97 -30.14
C CYS A 857 -25.32 36.79 -31.06
N ASP A 858 -25.76 36.22 -32.17
CA ASP A 858 -26.74 36.88 -33.06
C ASP A 858 -28.09 37.14 -32.40
N LYS A 859 -28.51 36.29 -31.46
CA LYS A 859 -29.79 36.36 -30.75
C LYS A 859 -29.84 37.51 -29.73
N HIS A 860 -28.74 37.81 -29.06
CA HIS A 860 -28.67 38.78 -27.97
C HIS A 860 -27.77 39.95 -28.33
N ALA A 861 -28.32 41.18 -28.41
CA ALA A 861 -27.63 42.38 -28.91
C ALA A 861 -26.39 42.78 -28.07
N ASN A 862 -26.31 42.37 -26.81
CA ASN A 862 -25.21 42.62 -25.89
C ASN A 862 -24.30 41.42 -25.71
N VAL A 863 -24.41 40.39 -26.56
CA VAL A 863 -23.49 39.21 -26.58
C VAL A 863 -22.64 39.31 -27.84
N GLN A 864 -21.31 39.17 -27.66
CA GLN A 864 -20.34 39.29 -28.75
C GLN A 864 -19.44 38.05 -28.82
N LEU A 865 -19.03 37.71 -30.03
CA LEU A 865 -18.17 36.58 -30.30
C LEU A 865 -16.68 37.00 -30.24
N ILE A 866 -15.86 36.25 -29.56
CA ILE A 866 -14.41 36.22 -29.70
C ILE A 866 -14.08 34.98 -30.52
N ASP A 867 -13.68 35.18 -31.80
CA ASP A 867 -13.49 34.05 -32.72
C ASP A 867 -12.07 33.44 -32.62
N TRP A 868 -11.83 32.70 -31.55
CA TRP A 868 -10.59 31.96 -31.42
C TRP A 868 -10.43 30.85 -32.46
N TYR A 869 -11.55 30.23 -32.87
CA TYR A 869 -11.52 29.17 -33.90
C TYR A 869 -10.97 29.74 -35.22
N GLY A 870 -11.49 30.89 -35.67
CA GLY A 870 -11.02 31.57 -36.86
C GLY A 870 -9.59 32.10 -36.73
N ALA A 871 -9.25 32.68 -35.57
CA ALA A 871 -7.89 33.20 -35.30
C ALA A 871 -6.82 32.13 -35.26
N SER A 872 -7.20 30.90 -34.94
CA SER A 872 -6.29 29.76 -34.85
C SER A 872 -6.36 28.80 -36.05
N GLU A 873 -7.20 29.09 -37.08
CA GLU A 873 -7.33 28.24 -38.26
C GLU A 873 -6.02 28.19 -39.05
N GLY A 874 -5.55 26.98 -39.36
CA GLY A 874 -4.30 26.73 -40.06
C GLY A 874 -3.05 26.80 -39.18
N HIS A 875 -3.18 27.02 -37.87
CA HIS A 875 -2.11 27.09 -36.88
C HIS A 875 -2.17 25.92 -35.90
N ASP A 876 -1.82 24.72 -36.38
CA ASP A 876 -1.83 23.52 -35.53
C ASP A 876 -0.75 23.58 -34.44
N GLU A 877 0.28 24.42 -34.63
CA GLU A 877 1.32 24.69 -33.63
C GLU A 877 0.81 25.42 -32.38
N TYR A 878 -0.39 26.01 -32.42
CA TYR A 878 -0.99 26.64 -31.24
C TYR A 878 -1.57 25.67 -30.23
N LEU A 879 -1.78 24.43 -30.65
CA LEU A 879 -2.32 23.37 -29.79
C LEU A 879 -1.26 22.31 -29.49
N THR A 880 -1.38 21.68 -28.33
CA THR A 880 -0.61 20.49 -28.00
C THR A 880 -1.10 19.27 -28.82
N GLU A 881 -0.38 18.14 -28.74
CA GLU A 881 -0.69 16.92 -29.50
C GLU A 881 -2.10 16.37 -29.24
N ASP A 882 -2.72 16.68 -28.10
CA ASP A 882 -4.09 16.31 -27.78
C ASP A 882 -5.15 17.16 -28.49
N GLY A 883 -4.77 18.32 -29.01
CA GLY A 883 -5.65 19.23 -29.74
C GLY A 883 -6.61 20.04 -28.86
N ASP A 884 -6.44 20.03 -27.54
CA ASP A 884 -7.31 20.69 -26.56
C ASP A 884 -6.59 21.73 -25.70
N HIS A 885 -5.29 21.54 -25.44
CA HIS A 885 -4.46 22.46 -24.67
C HIS A 885 -3.65 23.42 -25.57
N LEU A 886 -3.32 24.58 -25.03
CA LEU A 886 -2.54 25.57 -25.75
C LEU A 886 -1.03 25.37 -25.56
N THR A 887 -0.26 25.47 -26.63
CA THR A 887 1.19 25.63 -26.56
C THR A 887 1.57 27.05 -26.11
N GLN A 888 2.84 27.29 -25.84
CA GLN A 888 3.32 28.65 -25.50
C GLN A 888 3.05 29.70 -26.57
N GLU A 889 3.09 29.32 -27.86
CA GLU A 889 2.72 30.17 -29.00
C GLU A 889 1.21 30.35 -29.06
N GLY A 890 0.45 29.30 -28.83
CA GLY A 890 -1.00 29.33 -28.74
C GLY A 890 -1.52 30.22 -27.61
N ILE A 891 -0.90 30.19 -26.43
CA ILE A 891 -1.23 31.11 -25.32
C ILE A 891 -1.09 32.58 -25.74
N ASN A 892 0.00 32.92 -26.41
CA ASN A 892 0.18 34.28 -26.86
C ASN A 892 -0.88 34.69 -27.89
N ALA A 893 -1.13 33.85 -28.89
CA ALA A 893 -2.15 34.09 -29.91
C ALA A 893 -3.56 34.19 -29.29
N TYR A 894 -3.87 33.32 -28.31
CA TYR A 894 -5.17 33.35 -27.61
C TYR A 894 -5.40 34.67 -26.86
N ILE A 895 -4.41 35.12 -26.11
CA ILE A 895 -4.46 36.41 -25.40
C ILE A 895 -4.62 37.56 -26.36
N THR A 896 -3.86 37.57 -27.45
CA THR A 896 -3.95 38.59 -28.52
C THR A 896 -5.34 38.60 -29.11
N CYS A 897 -5.92 37.45 -29.42
CA CYS A 897 -7.28 37.32 -29.95
C CYS A 897 -8.34 37.94 -28.98
N ILE A 898 -8.21 37.70 -27.68
CA ILE A 898 -9.11 38.28 -26.67
C ILE A 898 -8.95 39.82 -26.64
N MET A 899 -7.71 40.30 -26.57
CA MET A 899 -7.41 41.75 -26.46
C MET A 899 -7.88 42.52 -27.70
N GLU A 900 -7.56 42.03 -28.91
CA GLU A 900 -7.96 42.65 -30.15
C GLU A 900 -9.49 42.67 -30.34
N SER A 901 -10.18 41.56 -29.95
CA SER A 901 -11.65 41.49 -30.06
C SER A 901 -12.34 42.48 -29.14
N MET A 902 -11.78 42.75 -27.97
CA MET A 902 -12.34 43.65 -26.97
C MET A 902 -11.81 45.10 -27.08
N GLU A 903 -10.93 45.37 -28.03
CA GLU A 903 -10.26 46.68 -28.23
C GLU A 903 -9.53 47.17 -26.95
N VAL A 904 -8.84 46.23 -26.22
CA VAL A 904 -8.16 46.49 -24.93
C VAL A 904 -6.64 46.42 -25.09
#